data_7a6b7b6066e1d73224754ba352a17a3a
#
_entry.id   7a6b7b6066e1d73224754ba352a17a3a
#
_cell.length_a   1.000
_cell.length_b   1.000
_cell.length_c   1.000
_cell.angle_alpha   90.00
_cell.angle_beta   90.00
_cell.angle_gamma   90.00
#
_symmetry.space_group_name_H-M   'P 1'
#
loop_
_entity.id
_entity.type
_entity.pdbx_description
1 polymer ?
#
loop_
_entity_poly.entity_id
_entity_poly.type
_entity_poly.pdbx_seq_one_letter_code
_entity_poly.pdbx_strand_id
1 'polypeptide(L)'
;MIIKKIGFIAVWIAACCACSAELDTLHEQESVQLAVTISDNADSKTAASDEGDKFSVIWTGTEKVSVNGQQSRSIVVDAENPKRAVFTFGVVTPPYSSVYPASACKSVSGLTGTVTLPSEQKFVAGSFDPDAALMVGYSDQEGTLEFHHAVSYLLVNVITSDSRSFKSLSVTGNASERMSGEFSVDFKTQEMSSNEKDGSSTTVSGQQSLASGEAIMIAIPARTYEKGISITLRSANGMTKTLKSSATFPAKAGVVYPTSVRWEIGTVSIEGIKDMPMVPMDTWFEECVISTSVRKTLSLTPFIELNQSPGELNSHADVHERSSLKMMYSTLQVKGKDDGYRYPHYARIRKMSDGSYIQMWQTPSDEDAYNGNKNGKDVYYSLSKDFKTWSTPTELFKSKNVYYDILNRDTRHYSNGNGIVLSNGDFLAVACFRAPEIYNNESYKSYQGLAIRRSTDCGKSWSTEQIIYNGPCWEPHLMEVEEGVIHCYFAESRPWISGSHSGTSLVISNDGGSSWSPAVGGEPYRVMRKKWYSEKDNTYFYTDQMAVGIKLNGTSQLAFAVECVDSRNTSNQETMSSSVVYSPENGQWNYLQGDEEASCSRLDKVGDGGAPYLVQFHSGETVLTYSSSDYKMYYKIGNERAADFSSKSRPVLPYKGSWGGMEMESPHTLLACRYSSDNDIPALSRARFALNHNIAASSGVHMADADNSDWKNTDEALYVGSISANWATLRCSQDSDKVYFLIEVSDEYISSKDYVTLTLAGDSGDNKLGEARRIKVTPKGVVTTERHLYAWEKSEIGAVITVAYDGEMDEDGGDNGYMVEMEISRSSLPISDGRLLVNFAMSDWELGWDSEGEFDDYKTDAISSSSTDTSSWIEVTGI
;
A
#
# COMPACT_ATOMS: atom_id res chain seq x y z
N MET A 1 20.79 49.34 4.55
CA MET A 1 20.97 48.93 3.15
C MET A 1 19.75 48.16 2.67
N ILE A 2 18.57 48.72 2.89
CA ILE A 2 17.25 48.19 2.48
C ILE A 2 16.41 49.38 1.99
N ILE A 3 16.83 50.06 0.97
CA ILE A 3 16.06 51.05 0.22
C ILE A 3 16.63 51.13 -1.20
N LYS A 4 16.50 50.07 -1.99
CA LYS A 4 16.81 50.13 -3.45
C LYS A 4 16.11 49.06 -4.28
N LYS A 5 14.99 48.52 -3.83
CA LYS A 5 14.21 47.51 -4.62
C LYS A 5 12.73 47.85 -4.83
N ILE A 6 12.29 49.06 -4.48
CA ILE A 6 10.89 49.47 -4.69
C ILE A 6 10.77 50.42 -5.92
N GLY A 7 11.87 50.80 -6.54
CA GLY A 7 11.88 51.75 -7.68
C GLY A 7 11.68 51.11 -9.06
N PHE A 8 11.71 49.76 -9.21
CA PHE A 8 11.68 49.15 -10.56
C PHE A 8 10.32 48.55 -10.96
N ILE A 9 9.36 48.48 -10.04
CA ILE A 9 8.01 47.96 -10.34
C ILE A 9 7.06 49.09 -10.76
N ALA A 10 7.34 50.32 -10.39
CA ALA A 10 6.50 51.48 -10.75
C ALA A 10 6.74 52.00 -12.20
N VAL A 11 7.83 51.62 -12.84
CA VAL A 11 8.13 52.09 -14.22
C VAL A 11 7.54 51.16 -15.31
N TRP A 12 7.19 49.94 -14.98
CA TRP A 12 6.58 49.01 -15.96
C TRP A 12 5.05 49.14 -16.08
N ILE A 13 4.38 49.77 -15.09
CA ILE A 13 2.92 50.03 -15.13
C ILE A 13 2.61 51.31 -15.92
N ALA A 14 3.58 52.21 -16.12
CA ALA A 14 3.38 53.45 -16.88
C ALA A 14 3.61 53.34 -18.39
N ALA A 15 4.09 52.19 -18.89
CA ALA A 15 4.39 52.03 -20.32
C ALA A 15 3.33 51.25 -21.13
N CYS A 16 2.25 50.81 -20.51
CA CYS A 16 1.13 50.14 -21.19
C CYS A 16 -0.19 50.90 -21.23
N CYS A 17 -0.19 52.20 -20.87
CA CYS A 17 -1.37 53.07 -20.92
C CYS A 17 -1.18 54.22 -21.92
N ALA A 18 -0.93 53.89 -23.18
CA ALA A 18 -1.03 54.85 -24.27
C ALA A 18 -1.50 54.19 -25.55
N CYS A 19 -2.74 53.73 -25.58
CA CYS A 19 -3.53 53.61 -26.81
C CYS A 19 -5.01 53.35 -26.41
N SER A 20 -5.86 54.26 -26.91
CA SER A 20 -7.30 54.29 -26.92
C SER A 20 -8.02 54.60 -25.58
N ALA A 21 -8.36 55.87 -25.47
CA ALA A 21 -9.37 56.33 -24.60
C ALA A 21 -10.77 55.90 -25.08
N GLU A 22 -11.37 55.01 -24.36
CA GLU A 22 -12.82 54.99 -24.07
C GLU A 22 -12.94 54.74 -22.59
N LEU A 23 -13.52 55.73 -21.90
CA LEU A 23 -13.95 55.59 -20.51
C LEU A 23 -15.07 54.56 -20.46
N ASP A 24 -14.74 53.28 -20.23
CA ASP A 24 -15.69 52.39 -19.60
C ASP A 24 -15.80 52.83 -18.14
N THR A 25 -16.88 53.43 -17.82
CA THR A 25 -17.36 53.59 -16.46
C THR A 25 -17.32 52.21 -15.81
N LEU A 26 -16.49 52.06 -14.78
CA LEU A 26 -16.64 50.97 -13.82
C LEU A 26 -18.07 50.99 -13.33
N HIS A 27 -18.94 50.15 -13.89
CA HIS A 27 -20.17 49.79 -13.26
C HIS A 27 -19.79 49.25 -11.88
N GLU A 28 -20.08 49.98 -10.82
CA GLU A 28 -20.26 49.35 -9.51
C GLU A 28 -21.19 48.20 -9.74
N GLN A 29 -20.66 46.96 -9.55
CA GLN A 29 -21.49 45.75 -9.66
C GLN A 29 -22.57 45.92 -8.60
N GLU A 30 -23.78 46.25 -9.04
CA GLU A 30 -24.95 46.36 -8.15
C GLU A 30 -24.97 45.08 -7.30
N SER A 31 -24.88 45.23 -6.00
CA SER A 31 -24.97 44.13 -5.02
C SER A 31 -26.27 44.33 -4.24
N VAL A 32 -26.99 43.23 -4.08
CA VAL A 32 -28.21 43.18 -3.28
C VAL A 32 -27.90 42.56 -1.93
N GLN A 33 -28.35 43.22 -0.86
CA GLN A 33 -28.28 42.70 0.51
C GLN A 33 -29.65 42.19 0.93
N LEU A 34 -29.71 40.93 1.42
CA LEU A 34 -30.93 40.34 1.96
C LEU A 34 -30.76 40.09 3.44
N ALA A 35 -31.67 40.62 4.24
CA ALA A 35 -31.81 40.28 5.65
C ALA A 35 -32.51 38.91 5.75
N VAL A 36 -31.79 37.93 6.28
CA VAL A 36 -32.23 36.54 6.39
C VAL A 36 -32.49 36.21 7.84
N THR A 37 -33.62 35.57 8.10
CA THR A 37 -33.97 35.06 9.44
C THR A 37 -34.24 33.56 9.33
N ILE A 38 -33.84 32.78 10.36
CA ILE A 38 -34.26 31.39 10.52
C ILE A 38 -35.54 31.37 11.33
N SER A 39 -36.58 30.69 10.84
CA SER A 39 -37.89 30.61 11.47
C SER A 39 -37.84 29.95 12.86
N ASP A 40 -38.57 30.50 13.80
CA ASP A 40 -38.72 29.96 15.18
C ASP A 40 -39.60 28.70 15.27
N ASN A 41 -40.25 28.30 14.18
CA ASN A 41 -41.08 27.07 14.15
C ASN A 41 -40.26 25.78 14.11
N ALA A 42 -38.96 25.91 14.09
CA ALA A 42 -38.02 24.76 14.09
C ALA A 42 -37.17 24.77 15.35
N ASP A 43 -37.38 23.81 16.20
CA ASP A 43 -36.51 23.52 17.36
C ASP A 43 -35.25 22.77 16.92
N SER A 44 -34.42 23.38 16.03
CA SER A 44 -33.21 22.77 15.49
C SER A 44 -32.12 23.78 15.15
N LYS A 45 -30.84 23.41 15.01
CA LYS A 45 -29.65 24.31 14.91
C LYS A 45 -28.71 24.03 13.75
N THR A 46 -28.01 25.05 13.18
CA THR A 46 -26.75 24.88 12.40
C THR A 46 -25.52 24.71 13.31
N ALA A 47 -25.55 25.13 14.55
CA ALA A 47 -24.70 24.68 15.65
C ALA A 47 -25.59 24.53 16.89
N ALA A 48 -25.68 23.34 17.46
CA ALA A 48 -26.53 23.06 18.58
C ALA A 48 -25.88 23.48 19.90
N SER A 49 -26.54 24.31 20.72
CA SER A 49 -26.33 24.41 22.15
C SER A 49 -27.56 23.86 22.85
N ASP A 50 -27.36 23.01 23.82
CA ASP A 50 -28.44 22.43 24.63
C ASP A 50 -28.97 23.54 25.58
N GLU A 51 -30.18 24.04 25.31
CA GLU A 51 -30.91 24.94 26.21
C GLU A 51 -32.19 24.24 26.73
N GLY A 52 -32.01 23.08 27.37
CA GLY A 52 -33.12 22.26 27.87
C GLY A 52 -33.81 21.48 26.74
N ASP A 53 -35.12 21.54 26.64
CA ASP A 53 -35.89 20.74 25.67
C ASP A 53 -35.92 21.32 24.24
N LYS A 54 -35.06 22.28 23.92
CA LYS A 54 -35.06 22.94 22.60
C LYS A 54 -33.67 23.08 21.99
N PHE A 55 -33.57 22.76 20.70
CA PHE A 55 -32.39 23.01 19.88
C PHE A 55 -32.58 24.31 19.08
N SER A 56 -31.72 25.32 19.20
CA SER A 56 -31.81 26.57 18.49
C SER A 56 -30.78 26.66 17.36
N VAL A 57 -31.16 27.00 16.13
CA VAL A 57 -30.28 27.13 14.95
C VAL A 57 -29.79 28.56 14.81
N ILE A 58 -28.51 28.76 14.59
CA ILE A 58 -27.88 30.06 14.45
C ILE A 58 -26.91 30.08 13.25
N TRP A 59 -26.72 31.29 12.69
CA TRP A 59 -25.64 31.50 11.71
C TRP A 59 -24.30 31.67 12.43
N THR A 60 -23.22 31.10 11.85
CA THR A 60 -21.87 31.15 12.41
C THR A 60 -20.94 32.10 11.64
N GLY A 61 -21.36 32.60 10.45
CA GLY A 61 -20.64 33.58 9.65
C GLY A 61 -19.81 32.98 8.52
N THR A 62 -19.93 31.68 8.29
CA THR A 62 -19.20 30.94 7.20
C THR A 62 -20.14 30.37 6.14
N GLU A 63 -21.44 30.46 6.41
CA GLU A 63 -22.46 29.78 5.60
C GLU A 63 -22.63 30.47 4.23
N LYS A 64 -23.04 29.64 3.27
CA LYS A 64 -23.45 30.10 1.93
C LYS A 64 -24.88 29.67 1.66
N VAL A 65 -25.68 30.60 1.15
CA VAL A 65 -27.07 30.36 0.71
C VAL A 65 -27.18 30.59 -0.80
N SER A 66 -28.10 29.89 -1.44
CA SER A 66 -28.49 30.15 -2.83
C SER A 66 -29.83 30.90 -2.86
N VAL A 67 -29.94 31.96 -3.62
CA VAL A 67 -31.19 32.68 -3.90
C VAL A 67 -31.36 32.81 -5.41
N ASN A 68 -32.50 32.31 -5.92
CA ASN A 68 -32.79 32.25 -7.35
C ASN A 68 -31.65 31.59 -8.15
N GLY A 69 -30.95 30.58 -7.56
CA GLY A 69 -29.83 29.89 -8.15
C GLY A 69 -28.49 30.64 -8.04
N GLN A 70 -28.45 31.83 -7.46
CA GLN A 70 -27.19 32.53 -7.22
C GLN A 70 -26.70 32.31 -5.77
N GLN A 71 -25.43 31.93 -5.65
CA GLN A 71 -24.80 31.76 -4.33
C GLN A 71 -24.42 33.13 -3.72
N SER A 72 -24.60 33.26 -2.41
CA SER A 72 -24.16 34.44 -1.64
C SER A 72 -22.65 34.65 -1.71
N ARG A 73 -22.23 35.92 -1.76
CA ARG A 73 -20.83 36.35 -1.77
C ARG A 73 -20.24 36.43 -0.36
N SER A 74 -21.01 37.01 0.56
CA SER A 74 -20.64 37.19 1.97
C SER A 74 -21.82 37.06 2.89
N ILE A 75 -21.53 36.91 4.18
CA ILE A 75 -22.50 36.89 5.30
C ILE A 75 -21.99 37.80 6.41
N VAL A 76 -22.90 38.53 7.05
CA VAL A 76 -22.68 39.24 8.29
C VAL A 76 -23.77 38.83 9.28
N VAL A 77 -23.38 38.16 10.35
CA VAL A 77 -24.31 37.66 11.39
C VAL A 77 -24.61 38.79 12.36
N ASP A 78 -25.88 38.89 12.78
CA ASP A 78 -26.32 39.80 13.83
C ASP A 78 -25.76 39.31 15.19
N ALA A 79 -24.94 40.14 15.83
CA ALA A 79 -24.27 39.77 17.08
C ALA A 79 -25.24 39.67 18.28
N GLU A 80 -26.39 40.35 18.23
CA GLU A 80 -27.40 40.33 19.29
C GLU A 80 -28.43 39.21 19.05
N ASN A 81 -28.65 38.84 17.78
CA ASN A 81 -29.55 37.74 17.42
C ASN A 81 -28.95 36.89 16.29
N PRO A 82 -28.15 35.87 16.62
CA PRO A 82 -27.46 35.02 15.62
C PRO A 82 -28.40 34.19 14.75
N LYS A 83 -29.70 34.19 14.95
CA LYS A 83 -30.69 33.68 14.00
C LYS A 83 -30.86 34.58 12.79
N ARG A 84 -30.36 35.82 12.84
CA ARG A 84 -30.42 36.82 11.78
C ARG A 84 -29.04 37.03 11.16
N ALA A 85 -29.01 37.17 9.85
CA ALA A 85 -27.82 37.54 9.12
C ALA A 85 -28.15 38.34 7.88
N VAL A 86 -27.17 39.11 7.38
CA VAL A 86 -27.27 39.81 6.09
C VAL A 86 -26.35 39.08 5.10
N PHE A 87 -26.94 38.59 4.04
CA PHE A 87 -26.22 37.98 2.94
C PHE A 87 -26.13 38.93 1.75
N THR A 88 -24.97 39.02 1.11
CA THR A 88 -24.74 39.84 -0.07
C THR A 88 -24.70 38.96 -1.31
N PHE A 89 -25.42 39.36 -2.35
CA PHE A 89 -25.48 38.69 -3.64
C PHE A 89 -25.00 39.60 -4.78
N GLY A 90 -24.99 39.07 -6.01
CA GLY A 90 -25.10 39.90 -7.21
C GLY A 90 -26.51 40.47 -7.35
N VAL A 91 -26.95 40.77 -8.56
CA VAL A 91 -28.31 41.22 -8.79
C VAL A 91 -29.28 40.04 -8.62
N VAL A 92 -30.11 40.06 -7.56
CA VAL A 92 -31.23 39.13 -7.36
C VAL A 92 -32.49 39.97 -7.13
N THR A 93 -33.60 39.56 -7.69
CA THR A 93 -34.90 40.26 -7.57
C THR A 93 -35.97 39.34 -7.05
N PRO A 94 -36.94 39.82 -6.33
CA PRO A 94 -38.08 39.04 -5.86
C PRO A 94 -38.93 38.55 -7.06
N PRO A 95 -39.67 37.43 -6.94
CA PRO A 95 -39.72 36.62 -5.74
C PRO A 95 -38.42 35.84 -5.52
N TYR A 96 -38.04 35.68 -4.24
CA TYR A 96 -36.84 34.98 -3.82
C TYR A 96 -37.20 33.54 -3.48
N SER A 97 -36.61 32.58 -4.23
CA SER A 97 -36.62 31.16 -3.92
C SER A 97 -35.22 30.74 -3.46
N SER A 98 -35.08 30.20 -2.26
CA SER A 98 -33.78 30.07 -1.60
C SER A 98 -33.54 28.70 -1.01
N VAL A 99 -32.25 28.31 -0.95
CA VAL A 99 -31.78 27.05 -0.43
C VAL A 99 -30.55 27.27 0.45
N TYR A 100 -30.51 26.64 1.59
CA TYR A 100 -29.33 26.42 2.43
C TYR A 100 -29.11 24.90 2.68
N PRO A 101 -27.87 24.39 2.64
CA PRO A 101 -26.66 25.10 2.18
C PRO A 101 -26.70 25.34 0.66
N ALA A 102 -25.96 26.34 0.19
CA ALA A 102 -25.96 26.66 -1.26
C ALA A 102 -25.50 25.46 -2.13
N SER A 103 -24.64 24.59 -1.61
CA SER A 103 -24.17 23.36 -2.24
C SER A 103 -25.29 22.34 -2.54
N ALA A 104 -26.36 22.36 -1.75
CA ALA A 104 -27.51 21.50 -1.93
C ALA A 104 -28.42 21.94 -3.09
N CYS A 105 -28.34 23.20 -3.55
CA CYS A 105 -29.15 23.74 -4.62
C CYS A 105 -28.65 23.26 -5.99
N LYS A 106 -29.45 22.46 -6.70
CA LYS A 106 -29.17 22.00 -8.06
C LYS A 106 -29.80 22.88 -9.12
N SER A 107 -31.04 23.26 -8.92
CA SER A 107 -31.75 24.16 -9.82
C SER A 107 -32.87 24.92 -9.09
N VAL A 108 -33.22 26.11 -9.61
CA VAL A 108 -34.36 26.90 -9.19
C VAL A 108 -35.12 27.31 -10.43
N SER A 109 -36.43 27.08 -10.46
CA SER A 109 -37.32 27.47 -11.56
C SER A 109 -38.62 28.04 -10.99
N GLY A 110 -38.64 29.35 -10.73
CA GLY A 110 -39.77 30.01 -10.11
C GLY A 110 -40.03 29.53 -8.69
N LEU A 111 -41.21 28.94 -8.45
CA LEU A 111 -41.60 28.41 -7.14
C LEU A 111 -41.09 27.00 -6.83
N THR A 112 -40.45 26.34 -7.79
CA THR A 112 -39.96 24.97 -7.62
C THR A 112 -38.45 24.88 -7.86
N GLY A 113 -37.85 23.84 -7.36
CA GLY A 113 -36.44 23.59 -7.58
C GLY A 113 -36.06 22.13 -7.31
N THR A 114 -34.78 21.83 -7.52
CA THR A 114 -34.19 20.56 -7.16
C THR A 114 -33.08 20.78 -6.13
N VAL A 115 -33.13 20.01 -5.07
CA VAL A 115 -32.16 20.05 -3.97
C VAL A 115 -31.59 18.67 -3.73
N THR A 116 -30.38 18.60 -3.16
CA THR A 116 -29.72 17.31 -2.85
C THR A 116 -29.55 17.17 -1.33
N LEU A 117 -29.99 16.05 -0.78
CA LEU A 117 -29.65 15.64 0.58
C LEU A 117 -28.52 14.61 0.50
N PRO A 118 -27.37 14.81 1.20
CA PRO A 118 -26.25 13.90 1.12
C PRO A 118 -26.60 12.49 1.64
N SER A 119 -26.08 11.46 0.99
CA SER A 119 -26.20 10.07 1.48
C SER A 119 -25.29 9.82 2.67
N GLU A 120 -24.15 10.50 2.74
CA GLU A 120 -23.22 10.49 3.87
C GLU A 120 -23.22 11.83 4.58
N GLN A 121 -23.37 11.80 5.90
CA GLN A 121 -23.35 12.93 6.78
C GLN A 121 -22.20 12.79 7.78
N LYS A 122 -21.53 13.88 8.09
CA LYS A 122 -20.42 13.88 9.05
C LYS A 122 -20.97 13.85 10.47
N PHE A 123 -20.32 13.10 11.34
CA PHE A 123 -20.62 13.19 12.77
C PHE A 123 -20.12 14.53 13.33
N VAL A 124 -21.03 15.24 14.00
CA VAL A 124 -20.75 16.48 14.74
C VAL A 124 -21.26 16.29 16.17
N ALA A 125 -20.34 16.32 17.14
CA ALA A 125 -20.70 16.10 18.54
C ALA A 125 -21.74 17.15 19.03
N GLY A 126 -22.86 16.65 19.53
CA GLY A 126 -23.96 17.48 20.02
C GLY A 126 -24.72 18.27 18.94
N SER A 127 -24.49 17.98 17.64
CA SER A 127 -25.13 18.70 16.53
C SER A 127 -25.31 17.79 15.30
N PHE A 128 -25.77 18.35 14.20
CA PHE A 128 -25.93 17.71 12.90
C PHE A 128 -24.88 18.21 11.91
N ASP A 129 -24.69 17.50 10.80
CA ASP A 129 -23.86 17.94 9.68
C ASP A 129 -24.47 19.17 9.01
N PRO A 130 -23.79 20.34 8.97
CA PRO A 130 -24.32 21.54 8.31
C PRO A 130 -24.64 21.35 6.84
N ASP A 131 -23.92 20.45 6.14
CA ASP A 131 -24.17 20.13 4.72
C ASP A 131 -25.48 19.35 4.53
N ALA A 132 -26.01 18.71 5.56
CA ALA A 132 -27.30 18.00 5.57
C ALA A 132 -28.46 18.82 6.18
N ALA A 133 -28.19 19.97 6.77
CA ALA A 133 -29.16 20.82 7.40
C ALA A 133 -30.01 21.64 6.39
N LEU A 134 -30.68 20.93 5.49
CA LEU A 134 -31.37 21.54 4.37
C LEU A 134 -32.50 22.44 4.84
N MET A 135 -32.42 23.74 4.48
CA MET A 135 -33.48 24.74 4.69
C MET A 135 -33.85 25.39 3.36
N VAL A 136 -35.08 25.76 3.24
CA VAL A 136 -35.62 26.46 2.07
C VAL A 136 -36.41 27.71 2.50
N GLY A 137 -36.49 28.71 1.64
CA GLY A 137 -37.20 29.92 1.91
C GLY A 137 -37.83 30.49 0.65
N TYR A 138 -38.93 31.24 0.87
CA TYR A 138 -39.60 32.00 -0.18
C TYR A 138 -40.00 33.36 0.33
N SER A 139 -39.79 34.41 -0.47
CA SER A 139 -40.31 35.76 -0.17
C SER A 139 -40.64 36.47 -1.48
N ASP A 140 -41.79 37.10 -1.52
CA ASP A 140 -42.18 38.07 -2.57
C ASP A 140 -41.82 39.53 -2.18
N GLN A 141 -41.34 39.72 -0.96
CA GLN A 141 -40.98 41.03 -0.42
C GLN A 141 -39.50 41.34 -0.67
N GLU A 142 -39.20 42.56 -1.06
CA GLU A 142 -37.84 43.02 -1.28
C GLU A 142 -37.05 43.12 0.05
N GLY A 143 -35.81 42.61 0.02
CA GLY A 143 -34.85 42.79 1.10
C GLY A 143 -34.98 41.85 2.29
N THR A 144 -35.99 40.98 2.35
CA THR A 144 -36.17 40.04 3.47
C THR A 144 -36.45 38.61 3.02
N LEU A 145 -35.93 37.64 3.78
CA LEU A 145 -36.11 36.24 3.51
C LEU A 145 -36.13 35.45 4.81
N GLU A 146 -37.03 34.47 4.92
CA GLU A 146 -37.11 33.55 6.05
C GLU A 146 -36.83 32.13 5.57
N PHE A 147 -35.94 31.40 6.28
CA PHE A 147 -35.62 30.01 6.03
C PHE A 147 -36.36 29.08 6.98
N HIS A 148 -36.89 27.98 6.42
CA HIS A 148 -37.54 26.90 7.14
C HIS A 148 -36.87 25.59 6.84
N HIS A 149 -36.73 24.71 7.85
CA HIS A 149 -36.16 23.37 7.61
C HIS A 149 -37.01 22.56 6.64
N ALA A 150 -36.40 21.89 5.71
CA ALA A 150 -37.01 20.95 4.78
C ALA A 150 -36.77 19.48 5.18
N VAL A 151 -35.93 19.24 6.18
CA VAL A 151 -35.58 17.91 6.73
C VAL A 151 -36.05 17.77 8.16
N SER A 152 -36.16 16.53 8.63
CA SER A 152 -36.36 16.14 10.00
C SER A 152 -35.08 15.56 10.59
N TYR A 153 -34.96 15.47 11.91
CA TYR A 153 -33.73 14.95 12.53
C TYR A 153 -34.07 13.80 13.49
N LEU A 154 -33.27 12.74 13.45
CA LEU A 154 -33.25 11.73 14.50
C LEU A 154 -32.06 12.02 15.42
N LEU A 155 -32.29 12.12 16.70
CA LEU A 155 -31.24 12.17 17.73
C LEU A 155 -31.14 10.80 18.38
N VAL A 156 -30.18 10.01 17.93
CA VAL A 156 -30.01 8.62 18.33
C VAL A 156 -28.97 8.52 19.42
N ASN A 157 -29.41 8.17 20.63
CA ASN A 157 -28.51 7.88 21.75
C ASN A 157 -28.20 6.36 21.76
N VAL A 158 -26.93 6.00 21.57
CA VAL A 158 -26.51 4.60 21.55
C VAL A 158 -25.99 4.19 22.92
N ILE A 159 -26.66 3.23 23.54
CA ILE A 159 -26.35 2.74 24.88
C ILE A 159 -25.85 1.30 24.78
N THR A 160 -24.66 1.01 25.33
CA THR A 160 -24.10 -0.32 25.41
C THR A 160 -23.71 -0.67 26.83
N SER A 161 -23.74 -1.97 27.16
CA SER A 161 -23.27 -2.47 28.45
C SER A 161 -21.75 -2.71 28.48
N ASP A 162 -21.09 -2.60 27.35
CA ASP A 162 -19.65 -2.77 27.18
C ASP A 162 -19.01 -1.48 26.61
N SER A 163 -17.71 -1.43 26.53
CA SER A 163 -16.96 -0.31 25.97
C SER A 163 -16.95 -0.27 24.43
N ARG A 164 -17.98 -0.80 23.78
CA ARG A 164 -18.08 -0.89 22.33
C ARG A 164 -18.22 0.49 21.71
N SER A 165 -17.44 0.74 20.69
CA SER A 165 -17.53 1.97 19.88
C SER A 165 -18.23 1.66 18.55
N PHE A 166 -18.77 2.73 17.91
CA PHE A 166 -19.54 2.64 16.67
C PHE A 166 -18.87 3.45 15.57
N LYS A 167 -18.92 2.92 14.35
CA LYS A 167 -18.31 3.52 13.15
C LYS A 167 -19.34 4.30 12.33
N SER A 168 -20.57 3.80 12.23
CA SER A 168 -21.63 4.46 11.48
C SER A 168 -23.03 4.13 11.99
N LEU A 169 -23.96 5.01 11.68
CA LEU A 169 -25.40 4.85 11.86
C LEU A 169 -26.07 5.18 10.53
N SER A 170 -26.86 4.25 9.99
CA SER A 170 -27.61 4.42 8.74
C SER A 170 -29.11 4.35 9.00
N VAL A 171 -29.90 5.09 8.23
CA VAL A 171 -31.36 5.09 8.27
C VAL A 171 -31.92 4.81 6.89
N THR A 172 -32.87 3.88 6.81
CA THR A 172 -33.61 3.54 5.60
C THR A 172 -35.11 3.61 5.81
N GLY A 173 -35.89 3.93 4.80
CA GLY A 173 -37.33 3.85 4.81
C GLY A 173 -37.80 2.42 4.44
N ASN A 174 -38.75 1.86 5.21
CA ASN A 174 -39.18 0.46 5.05
C ASN A 174 -40.12 0.19 3.86
N ALA A 175 -40.54 1.22 3.12
CA ALA A 175 -41.27 1.09 1.85
C ALA A 175 -40.40 1.55 0.66
N SER A 176 -39.06 1.47 0.82
CA SER A 176 -38.08 1.91 -0.17
C SER A 176 -38.22 3.42 -0.51
N GLU A 177 -38.56 4.21 0.48
CA GLU A 177 -38.57 5.66 0.34
C GLU A 177 -37.15 6.17 0.08
N ARG A 178 -37.03 7.17 -0.78
CA ARG A 178 -35.75 7.86 -1.01
C ARG A 178 -35.33 8.62 0.28
N MET A 179 -34.14 8.31 0.77
CA MET A 179 -33.58 8.91 2.01
C MET A 179 -32.51 9.95 1.71
N SER A 180 -31.91 9.95 0.53
CA SER A 180 -30.80 10.80 0.11
C SER A 180 -30.86 11.04 -1.41
N GLY A 181 -29.97 11.88 -1.94
CA GLY A 181 -29.97 12.23 -3.36
C GLY A 181 -30.85 13.41 -3.69
N GLU A 182 -31.41 13.46 -4.91
CA GLU A 182 -32.14 14.62 -5.42
C GLU A 182 -33.62 14.58 -5.05
N PHE A 183 -34.13 15.73 -4.61
CA PHE A 183 -35.52 15.95 -4.26
C PHE A 183 -36.06 17.17 -5.01
N SER A 184 -37.33 17.12 -5.42
CA SER A 184 -38.05 18.29 -5.84
C SER A 184 -38.51 19.08 -4.62
N VAL A 185 -38.40 20.40 -4.64
CA VAL A 185 -38.87 21.29 -3.58
C VAL A 185 -39.85 22.30 -4.16
N ASP A 186 -40.92 22.55 -3.44
CA ASP A 186 -41.80 23.71 -3.62
C ASP A 186 -41.41 24.75 -2.55
N PHE A 187 -40.89 25.91 -3.01
CA PHE A 187 -40.40 26.94 -2.09
C PHE A 187 -41.50 27.64 -1.32
N LYS A 188 -42.72 27.69 -1.88
CA LYS A 188 -43.83 28.37 -1.23
C LYS A 188 -44.48 27.51 -0.15
N THR A 189 -44.65 26.21 -0.36
CA THR A 189 -45.15 25.30 0.68
C THR A 189 -44.04 24.76 1.56
N GLN A 190 -42.78 24.91 1.13
CA GLN A 190 -41.56 24.44 1.82
C GLN A 190 -41.48 22.90 1.88
N GLU A 191 -42.22 22.21 1.02
CA GLU A 191 -42.27 20.74 0.98
C GLU A 191 -41.27 20.18 0.04
N MET A 192 -40.57 19.11 0.49
CA MET A 192 -39.73 18.24 -0.34
C MET A 192 -40.52 17.03 -0.79
N SER A 193 -40.34 16.64 -2.06
CA SER A 193 -40.96 15.43 -2.60
C SER A 193 -39.99 14.66 -3.51
N SER A 194 -40.20 13.37 -3.61
CA SER A 194 -39.52 12.50 -4.58
C SER A 194 -40.50 11.48 -5.08
N ASN A 195 -40.57 11.31 -6.39
CA ASN A 195 -41.39 10.29 -7.02
C ASN A 195 -40.66 8.92 -7.11
N GLU A 196 -39.40 8.88 -6.75
CA GLU A 196 -38.58 7.68 -6.85
C GLU A 196 -38.60 6.88 -5.53
N LYS A 197 -38.70 5.57 -5.69
CA LYS A 197 -38.54 4.59 -4.63
C LYS A 197 -37.30 3.78 -4.95
N ASP A 198 -36.16 4.31 -4.56
CA ASP A 198 -34.86 3.67 -4.86
C ASP A 198 -34.23 2.97 -3.66
N GLY A 199 -34.91 3.03 -2.49
CA GLY A 199 -34.43 2.38 -1.26
C GLY A 199 -33.12 2.93 -0.74
N SER A 200 -32.74 4.17 -1.14
CA SER A 200 -31.50 4.80 -0.68
C SER A 200 -31.45 4.92 0.85
N SER A 201 -30.26 4.99 1.40
CA SER A 201 -30.02 5.23 2.81
C SER A 201 -29.43 6.61 3.04
N THR A 202 -29.50 7.09 4.28
CA THR A 202 -28.66 8.18 4.76
C THR A 202 -27.84 7.69 5.95
N THR A 203 -26.56 8.05 6.00
CA THR A 203 -25.60 7.46 6.95
C THR A 203 -24.81 8.58 7.63
N VAL A 204 -24.65 8.52 8.94
CA VAL A 204 -23.65 9.31 9.68
C VAL A 204 -22.46 8.43 9.94
N SER A 205 -21.29 8.86 9.46
CA SER A 205 -20.02 8.20 9.73
C SER A 205 -19.01 9.17 10.33
N GLY A 206 -18.01 8.65 11.03
CA GLY A 206 -16.96 9.45 11.62
C GLY A 206 -15.69 8.64 11.81
N GLN A 207 -14.53 9.34 11.78
CA GLN A 207 -13.22 8.71 12.03
C GLN A 207 -13.00 8.38 13.52
N GLN A 208 -13.80 8.95 14.42
CA GLN A 208 -13.71 8.68 15.84
C GLN A 208 -14.77 7.68 16.28
N SER A 209 -14.36 6.74 17.11
CA SER A 209 -15.26 5.82 17.77
C SER A 209 -16.26 6.59 18.63
N LEU A 210 -17.54 6.42 18.34
CA LEU A 210 -18.61 6.99 19.15
C LEU A 210 -18.68 6.20 20.47
N ALA A 211 -18.47 6.86 21.59
CA ALA A 211 -18.57 6.24 22.90
C ALA A 211 -20.03 5.94 23.24
N SER A 212 -20.25 4.96 24.13
CA SER A 212 -21.58 4.71 24.68
C SER A 212 -22.09 5.97 25.38
N GLY A 213 -23.32 6.36 25.05
CA GLY A 213 -23.97 7.56 25.58
C GLY A 213 -23.78 8.84 24.75
N GLU A 214 -22.98 8.81 23.69
CA GLU A 214 -22.96 9.91 22.73
C GLU A 214 -24.18 9.88 21.82
N ALA A 215 -24.83 11.02 21.65
CA ALA A 215 -25.98 11.16 20.76
C ALA A 215 -25.54 11.48 19.34
N ILE A 216 -26.08 10.75 18.37
CA ILE A 216 -25.83 10.94 16.94
C ILE A 216 -27.04 11.62 16.33
N MET A 217 -26.86 12.81 15.76
CA MET A 217 -27.93 13.49 15.03
C MET A 217 -27.78 13.25 13.53
N ILE A 218 -28.86 12.78 12.90
CA ILE A 218 -28.93 12.49 11.48
C ILE A 218 -30.15 13.16 10.84
N ALA A 219 -29.93 13.87 9.73
CA ALA A 219 -30.98 14.48 8.95
C ALA A 219 -31.63 13.46 8.03
N ILE A 220 -32.94 13.42 8.01
CA ILE A 220 -33.76 12.56 7.12
C ILE A 220 -34.81 13.41 6.39
N PRO A 221 -35.32 12.99 5.21
CA PRO A 221 -36.40 13.68 4.54
C PRO A 221 -37.64 13.82 5.44
N ALA A 222 -38.21 15.01 5.51
CA ALA A 222 -39.47 15.26 6.23
C ALA A 222 -40.64 14.68 5.42
N ARG A 223 -41.17 13.56 5.87
CA ARG A 223 -42.31 12.86 5.25
C ARG A 223 -42.91 11.83 6.20
N THR A 224 -44.07 11.32 5.87
CA THR A 224 -44.64 10.17 6.57
C THR A 224 -44.06 8.88 6.01
N TYR A 225 -43.44 8.07 6.86
CA TYR A 225 -42.94 6.72 6.58
C TYR A 225 -44.03 5.72 7.00
N GLU A 226 -44.87 5.31 6.05
CA GLU A 226 -46.08 4.49 6.33
C GLU A 226 -45.75 3.11 6.91
N LYS A 227 -44.60 2.55 6.53
CA LYS A 227 -44.10 1.26 7.06
C LYS A 227 -42.97 1.45 8.07
N GLY A 228 -42.79 2.68 8.58
CA GLY A 228 -41.72 3.03 9.48
C GLY A 228 -40.34 3.10 8.82
N ILE A 229 -39.31 3.10 9.65
CA ILE A 229 -37.89 3.20 9.26
C ILE A 229 -37.08 2.06 9.87
N SER A 230 -35.92 1.80 9.29
CA SER A 230 -34.91 0.93 9.89
C SER A 230 -33.68 1.75 10.26
N ILE A 231 -33.10 1.50 11.42
CA ILE A 231 -31.84 2.08 11.90
C ILE A 231 -30.81 0.95 11.96
N THR A 232 -29.73 1.16 11.25
CA THR A 232 -28.61 0.25 11.18
C THR A 232 -27.42 0.86 11.91
N LEU A 233 -26.91 0.19 12.92
CA LEU A 233 -25.70 0.52 13.63
C LEU A 233 -24.56 -0.38 13.20
N ARG A 234 -23.40 0.19 12.94
CA ARG A 234 -22.16 -0.53 12.72
C ARG A 234 -21.17 -0.23 13.83
N SER A 235 -20.73 -1.26 14.52
CA SER A 235 -19.68 -1.11 15.54
C SER A 235 -18.29 -1.00 14.91
N ALA A 236 -17.32 -0.47 15.67
CA ALA A 236 -15.93 -0.35 15.21
C ALA A 236 -15.28 -1.69 14.87
N ASN A 237 -15.71 -2.78 15.49
CA ASN A 237 -15.26 -4.14 15.20
C ASN A 237 -16.00 -4.81 14.01
N GLY A 238 -16.78 -4.02 13.24
CA GLY A 238 -17.46 -4.48 12.01
C GLY A 238 -18.80 -5.14 12.21
N MET A 239 -19.26 -5.38 13.46
CA MET A 239 -20.60 -5.94 13.70
C MET A 239 -21.65 -4.90 13.33
N THR A 240 -22.68 -5.32 12.62
CA THR A 240 -23.82 -4.49 12.27
C THR A 240 -25.09 -5.00 12.93
N LYS A 241 -25.97 -4.09 13.30
CA LYS A 241 -27.28 -4.40 13.84
C LYS A 241 -28.33 -3.48 13.23
N THR A 242 -29.38 -4.05 12.68
CA THR A 242 -30.52 -3.30 12.15
C THR A 242 -31.73 -3.49 13.05
N LEU A 243 -32.38 -2.38 13.30
CA LEU A 243 -33.65 -2.31 14.03
C LEU A 243 -34.71 -1.75 13.08
N LYS A 244 -35.83 -2.39 12.96
CA LYS A 244 -36.91 -2.03 12.04
C LYS A 244 -38.18 -1.69 12.79
N SER A 245 -38.72 -0.49 12.56
CA SER A 245 -40.07 -0.15 12.97
C SER A 245 -41.08 -0.51 11.88
N SER A 246 -42.18 -1.12 12.23
CA SER A 246 -43.33 -1.29 11.33
C SER A 246 -44.42 -0.21 11.55
N ALA A 247 -44.25 0.64 12.58
CA ALA A 247 -45.19 1.69 12.87
C ALA A 247 -45.05 2.87 11.91
N THR A 248 -46.13 3.49 11.52
CA THR A 248 -46.10 4.75 10.74
C THR A 248 -45.35 5.82 11.52
N PHE A 249 -44.38 6.45 10.88
CA PHE A 249 -43.56 7.50 11.46
C PHE A 249 -43.73 8.81 10.67
N PRO A 250 -44.44 9.81 11.22
CA PRO A 250 -44.63 11.09 10.58
C PRO A 250 -43.50 12.06 10.93
N ALA A 251 -42.40 12.00 10.18
CA ALA A 251 -41.26 12.91 10.36
C ALA A 251 -41.60 14.31 9.82
N LYS A 252 -41.72 15.28 10.72
CA LYS A 252 -42.04 16.68 10.39
C LYS A 252 -40.77 17.49 10.17
N ALA A 253 -40.82 18.42 9.25
CA ALA A 253 -39.74 19.33 8.98
C ALA A 253 -39.37 20.15 10.20
N GLY A 254 -38.09 20.28 10.48
CA GLY A 254 -37.59 21.04 11.63
C GLY A 254 -37.75 20.37 12.99
N VAL A 255 -38.26 19.15 13.06
CA VAL A 255 -38.49 18.46 14.34
C VAL A 255 -37.36 17.46 14.60
N VAL A 256 -36.85 17.47 15.82
CA VAL A 256 -35.86 16.49 16.31
C VAL A 256 -36.60 15.40 17.09
N TYR A 257 -36.37 14.14 16.70
CA TYR A 257 -36.95 12.96 17.34
C TYR A 257 -35.89 12.23 18.16
N PRO A 258 -35.85 12.37 19.48
CA PRO A 258 -34.96 11.65 20.35
C PRO A 258 -35.29 10.16 20.34
N THR A 259 -34.29 9.34 20.26
CA THR A 259 -34.41 7.88 20.23
C THR A 259 -33.20 7.26 20.92
N SER A 260 -33.44 6.23 21.75
CA SER A 260 -32.35 5.47 22.35
C SER A 260 -32.27 4.06 21.74
N VAL A 261 -31.07 3.68 21.33
CA VAL A 261 -30.78 2.32 20.86
C VAL A 261 -29.91 1.65 21.90
N ARG A 262 -30.45 0.58 22.52
CA ARG A 262 -29.68 -0.29 23.42
C ARG A 262 -29.12 -1.47 22.65
N TRP A 263 -27.81 -1.66 22.80
CA TRP A 263 -27.14 -2.82 22.25
C TRP A 263 -26.40 -3.57 23.36
N GLU A 264 -27.08 -4.55 23.93
CA GLU A 264 -26.52 -5.48 24.93
C GLU A 264 -26.14 -6.81 24.26
N ILE A 265 -25.29 -7.60 24.92
CA ILE A 265 -24.91 -8.92 24.41
C ILE A 265 -26.19 -9.77 24.26
N GLY A 266 -26.52 -10.13 23.01
CA GLY A 266 -27.70 -10.96 22.69
C GLY A 266 -29.02 -10.23 22.47
N THR A 267 -29.15 -8.95 22.81
CA THR A 267 -30.37 -8.15 22.60
C THR A 267 -30.05 -6.78 22.06
N VAL A 268 -30.91 -6.29 21.18
CA VAL A 268 -30.87 -4.88 20.73
C VAL A 268 -32.31 -4.35 20.78
N SER A 269 -32.49 -3.18 21.34
CA SER A 269 -33.80 -2.53 21.41
C SER A 269 -33.71 -1.04 21.07
N ILE A 270 -34.79 -0.46 20.56
CA ILE A 270 -34.96 0.98 20.41
C ILE A 270 -35.97 1.47 21.43
N GLU A 271 -35.62 2.54 22.15
CA GLU A 271 -36.49 3.26 23.04
C GLU A 271 -36.78 4.64 22.46
N GLY A 272 -37.97 5.14 22.64
CA GLY A 272 -38.38 6.47 22.19
C GLY A 272 -39.20 6.49 20.89
N ILE A 273 -38.90 5.64 19.91
CA ILE A 273 -39.82 5.36 18.79
C ILE A 273 -40.59 4.09 19.16
N LYS A 274 -41.88 4.22 19.41
CA LYS A 274 -42.72 3.08 19.83
C LYS A 274 -42.78 2.04 18.72
N ASP A 275 -42.73 0.76 19.13
CA ASP A 275 -42.97 -0.42 18.31
C ASP A 275 -41.98 -0.67 17.19
N MET A 276 -40.66 -0.49 17.45
CA MET A 276 -39.63 -0.98 16.57
C MET A 276 -39.18 -2.41 16.95
N PRO A 277 -39.61 -3.46 16.26
CA PRO A 277 -39.19 -4.83 16.53
C PRO A 277 -37.71 -5.02 16.13
N MET A 278 -37.05 -5.93 16.86
CA MET A 278 -35.75 -6.44 16.40
C MET A 278 -35.94 -7.22 15.08
N VAL A 279 -35.09 -6.93 14.11
CA VAL A 279 -34.99 -7.73 12.90
C VAL A 279 -33.93 -8.80 13.16
N PRO A 280 -34.23 -10.09 12.95
CA PRO A 280 -33.22 -11.15 12.99
C PRO A 280 -32.09 -10.84 12.02
N MET A 281 -30.86 -11.16 12.40
CA MET A 281 -29.68 -10.85 11.57
C MET A 281 -29.69 -11.57 10.22
N ASP A 282 -30.42 -12.64 10.09
CA ASP A 282 -30.54 -13.46 8.89
C ASP A 282 -31.29 -12.76 7.74
N THR A 283 -31.99 -11.65 8.02
CA THR A 283 -32.71 -10.87 6.98
C THR A 283 -31.84 -9.84 6.27
N TRP A 284 -30.56 -9.78 6.59
CA TRP A 284 -29.60 -8.87 5.93
C TRP A 284 -29.25 -9.27 4.52
N PHE A 285 -29.29 -10.55 4.28
CA PHE A 285 -28.90 -11.14 3.00
C PHE A 285 -30.19 -11.69 2.39
N GLU A 286 -30.55 -11.19 1.23
CA GLU A 286 -31.60 -11.85 0.43
C GLU A 286 -31.23 -13.32 0.30
N GLU A 287 -32.21 -14.22 0.38
CA GLU A 287 -32.00 -15.62 0.01
C GLU A 287 -31.52 -15.64 -1.45
N CYS A 288 -30.25 -15.88 -1.63
CA CYS A 288 -29.63 -15.85 -2.92
C CYS A 288 -29.25 -17.27 -3.32
N VAL A 289 -29.72 -17.67 -4.47
CA VAL A 289 -29.41 -18.97 -5.07
C VAL A 289 -27.98 -18.93 -5.60
N ILE A 290 -27.12 -19.85 -5.18
CA ILE A 290 -25.84 -20.09 -5.82
C ILE A 290 -26.12 -20.82 -7.13
N SER A 291 -25.78 -20.19 -8.25
CA SER A 291 -25.76 -20.84 -9.55
C SER A 291 -24.35 -21.27 -9.88
N THR A 292 -24.13 -22.55 -10.18
CA THR A 292 -22.83 -23.09 -10.56
C THR A 292 -22.88 -23.72 -11.95
N SER A 293 -21.80 -23.52 -12.70
CA SER A 293 -21.57 -24.22 -13.98
C SER A 293 -20.12 -24.67 -14.06
N VAL A 294 -19.83 -25.69 -14.91
CA VAL A 294 -18.48 -26.23 -15.10
C VAL A 294 -18.16 -26.26 -16.57
N ARG A 295 -16.97 -25.82 -16.96
CA ARG A 295 -16.50 -25.73 -18.35
C ARG A 295 -15.17 -26.49 -18.51
N LYS A 296 -14.91 -27.06 -19.70
CA LYS A 296 -13.68 -27.83 -19.99
C LYS A 296 -12.72 -27.11 -20.96
N THR A 297 -12.51 -25.83 -20.79
CA THR A 297 -11.45 -25.10 -21.53
C THR A 297 -10.86 -24.04 -20.63
N LEU A 298 -9.54 -23.97 -20.56
CA LEU A 298 -8.83 -23.13 -19.63
C LEU A 298 -7.64 -22.41 -20.30
N SER A 299 -7.42 -21.17 -19.95
CA SER A 299 -6.19 -20.43 -20.23
C SER A 299 -5.85 -19.60 -18.99
N LEU A 300 -4.75 -19.94 -18.30
CA LEU A 300 -4.32 -19.25 -17.07
C LEU A 300 -3.38 -18.09 -17.39
N THR A 301 -3.47 -17.03 -16.60
CA THR A 301 -2.57 -15.88 -16.66
C THR A 301 -1.49 -16.00 -15.59
N PRO A 302 -0.20 -16.19 -15.96
CA PRO A 302 0.89 -16.26 -14.99
C PRO A 302 1.00 -14.96 -14.18
N PHE A 303 1.25 -15.05 -12.88
CA PHE A 303 1.37 -13.88 -12.00
C PHE A 303 2.42 -12.88 -12.49
N ILE A 304 3.51 -13.34 -13.11
CA ILE A 304 4.55 -12.47 -13.65
C ILE A 304 4.06 -11.57 -14.79
N GLU A 305 2.96 -11.93 -15.45
CA GLU A 305 2.28 -11.13 -16.47
C GLU A 305 1.22 -10.18 -15.88
N LEU A 306 0.85 -10.40 -14.62
CA LEU A 306 -0.03 -9.54 -13.84
C LEU A 306 0.76 -8.45 -13.13
N ASN A 307 0.06 -7.50 -12.53
CA ASN A 307 0.65 -6.39 -11.76
C ASN A 307 1.72 -5.60 -12.55
N GLN A 308 1.53 -5.46 -13.85
CA GLN A 308 2.46 -4.71 -14.72
C GLN A 308 2.12 -3.22 -14.76
N SER A 309 0.89 -2.86 -14.45
CA SER A 309 0.49 -1.47 -14.35
C SER A 309 1.05 -0.85 -13.08
N PRO A 310 1.62 0.36 -13.18
CA PRO A 310 2.02 1.09 -11.99
C PRO A 310 0.77 1.46 -11.19
N GLY A 311 0.54 0.81 -10.06
CA GLY A 311 -0.40 1.26 -9.05
C GLY A 311 -0.05 2.69 -8.61
N GLU A 312 -1.01 3.43 -8.06
CA GLU A 312 -0.70 4.72 -7.45
C GLU A 312 0.28 4.48 -6.29
N LEU A 313 1.45 5.11 -6.39
CA LEU A 313 2.40 5.21 -5.28
C LEU A 313 1.62 5.72 -4.07
N ASN A 314 1.65 5.03 -2.97
CA ASN A 314 1.08 5.39 -1.67
C ASN A 314 -0.27 4.78 -1.30
N SER A 315 -1.06 4.21 -2.21
CA SER A 315 -2.33 3.60 -1.81
C SER A 315 -2.16 2.28 -1.04
N HIS A 316 -1.02 1.60 -1.26
CA HIS A 316 -0.77 0.26 -0.71
C HIS A 316 0.34 0.22 0.34
N ALA A 317 1.37 1.08 0.22
CA ALA A 317 2.55 1.03 1.08
C ALA A 317 2.30 1.49 2.53
N ASP A 318 1.24 2.24 2.79
CA ASP A 318 0.88 2.66 4.15
C ASP A 318 0.46 1.48 5.06
N VAL A 319 0.14 0.33 4.48
CA VAL A 319 -0.31 -0.87 5.20
C VAL A 319 0.67 -2.03 5.00
N HIS A 320 1.97 -1.73 5.08
CA HIS A 320 3.06 -2.71 4.90
C HIS A 320 3.02 -3.89 5.87
N GLU A 321 2.40 -3.77 7.05
CA GLU A 321 2.19 -4.88 7.97
C GLU A 321 1.30 -5.98 7.37
N ARG A 322 0.44 -5.63 6.42
CA ARG A 322 -0.40 -6.57 5.66
C ARG A 322 0.31 -7.15 4.44
N SER A 323 1.42 -6.53 4.02
CA SER A 323 2.20 -6.99 2.87
C SER A 323 3.04 -8.21 3.22
N SER A 324 3.23 -9.12 2.26
CA SER A 324 4.04 -10.32 2.44
C SER A 324 4.67 -10.80 1.14
N LEU A 325 5.83 -11.46 1.25
CA LEU A 325 6.46 -12.15 0.13
C LEU A 325 6.04 -13.61 0.12
N LYS A 326 5.53 -14.09 -1.02
CA LYS A 326 5.24 -15.49 -1.28
C LYS A 326 6.27 -16.06 -2.25
N MET A 327 6.87 -17.19 -1.87
CA MET A 327 7.85 -17.87 -2.69
C MET A 327 7.17 -18.59 -3.85
N MET A 328 7.43 -18.15 -5.07
CA MET A 328 6.92 -18.76 -6.30
C MET A 328 7.80 -19.94 -6.75
N TYR A 329 9.10 -19.78 -6.58
CA TYR A 329 10.09 -20.76 -7.05
C TYR A 329 11.38 -20.65 -6.24
N SER A 330 12.01 -21.76 -5.95
CA SER A 330 13.36 -21.77 -5.39
C SER A 330 14.17 -22.94 -5.91
N THR A 331 15.48 -22.76 -5.96
CA THR A 331 16.43 -23.83 -6.29
C THR A 331 17.69 -23.69 -5.45
N LEU A 332 18.24 -24.81 -5.11
CA LEU A 332 19.53 -24.95 -4.44
C LEU A 332 20.50 -25.64 -5.41
N GLN A 333 21.48 -24.89 -5.91
CA GLN A 333 22.49 -25.43 -6.81
C GLN A 333 23.72 -25.86 -6.03
N VAL A 334 23.81 -27.14 -5.80
CA VAL A 334 24.98 -27.81 -5.21
C VAL A 334 25.85 -28.34 -6.33
N LYS A 335 27.11 -27.95 -6.34
CA LYS A 335 28.08 -28.43 -7.35
C LYS A 335 29.36 -28.89 -6.69
N GLY A 336 30.10 -29.78 -7.41
CA GLY A 336 31.38 -30.26 -6.99
C GLY A 336 32.50 -29.22 -6.98
N LYS A 337 33.64 -29.57 -6.44
CA LYS A 337 34.76 -28.68 -6.19
C LYS A 337 35.38 -28.01 -7.44
N ASP A 338 35.19 -28.60 -8.61
CA ASP A 338 35.97 -28.29 -9.82
C ASP A 338 35.19 -27.52 -10.90
N ASP A 339 33.97 -27.05 -10.60
CA ASP A 339 33.07 -26.47 -11.61
C ASP A 339 32.74 -24.98 -11.43
N GLY A 340 33.46 -24.24 -10.58
CA GLY A 340 33.23 -22.82 -10.29
C GLY A 340 32.20 -22.56 -9.21
N TYR A 341 31.57 -23.59 -8.65
CA TYR A 341 30.66 -23.46 -7.49
C TYR A 341 31.32 -23.87 -6.16
N ARG A 342 32.62 -24.01 -6.16
CA ARG A 342 33.38 -24.32 -4.96
C ARG A 342 33.32 -23.19 -3.96
N TYR A 343 32.63 -23.40 -2.83
CA TYR A 343 32.43 -22.39 -1.78
C TYR A 343 31.96 -21.03 -2.31
N PRO A 344 30.82 -20.97 -3.03
CA PRO A 344 30.34 -19.74 -3.60
C PRO A 344 29.86 -18.79 -2.48
N HIS A 345 30.36 -17.55 -2.48
CA HIS A 345 30.01 -16.53 -1.52
C HIS A 345 29.58 -15.24 -2.20
N TYR A 346 28.94 -14.35 -1.48
CA TYR A 346 28.58 -13.01 -1.93
C TYR A 346 27.79 -13.02 -3.26
N ALA A 347 26.71 -13.82 -3.28
CA ALA A 347 25.88 -13.98 -4.46
C ALA A 347 25.11 -12.71 -4.80
N ARG A 348 25.07 -12.37 -6.10
CA ARG A 348 24.27 -11.28 -6.66
C ARG A 348 23.54 -11.77 -7.90
N ILE A 349 22.31 -11.29 -8.08
CA ILE A 349 21.47 -11.66 -9.22
C ILE A 349 20.91 -10.40 -9.86
N ARG A 350 20.81 -10.39 -11.21
CA ARG A 350 20.22 -9.28 -11.97
C ARG A 350 19.41 -9.82 -13.14
N LYS A 351 18.31 -9.15 -13.45
CA LYS A 351 17.59 -9.31 -14.72
C LYS A 351 18.24 -8.40 -15.75
N MET A 352 18.55 -8.94 -16.91
CA MET A 352 19.20 -8.21 -18.02
C MET A 352 18.16 -7.52 -18.90
N SER A 353 18.60 -6.59 -19.73
CA SER A 353 17.73 -5.81 -20.62
C SER A 353 17.00 -6.67 -21.68
N ASP A 354 17.55 -7.83 -22.05
CA ASP A 354 16.91 -8.80 -22.97
C ASP A 354 15.95 -9.79 -22.24
N GLY A 355 15.70 -9.58 -20.95
CA GLY A 355 14.88 -10.45 -20.11
C GLY A 355 15.61 -11.67 -19.55
N SER A 356 16.85 -11.93 -19.95
CA SER A 356 17.68 -13.00 -19.38
C SER A 356 18.21 -12.61 -18.00
N TYR A 357 18.85 -13.52 -17.30
CA TYR A 357 19.36 -13.35 -15.95
C TYR A 357 20.84 -13.59 -15.89
N ILE A 358 21.54 -12.83 -15.06
CA ILE A 358 22.91 -13.06 -14.66
C ILE A 358 22.98 -13.27 -13.14
N GLN A 359 23.68 -14.29 -12.71
CA GLN A 359 24.08 -14.46 -11.32
C GLN A 359 25.59 -14.40 -11.21
N MET A 360 26.08 -13.61 -10.25
CA MET A 360 27.50 -13.48 -9.92
C MET A 360 27.77 -13.96 -8.51
N TRP A 361 28.97 -14.49 -8.27
CA TRP A 361 29.46 -14.88 -6.94
C TRP A 361 30.98 -14.91 -6.93
N GLN A 362 31.56 -14.93 -5.75
CA GLN A 362 32.99 -15.17 -5.57
C GLN A 362 33.25 -16.60 -5.08
N THR A 363 34.37 -17.17 -5.46
CA THR A 363 34.83 -18.48 -4.97
C THR A 363 36.36 -18.45 -4.82
N PRO A 364 36.93 -19.21 -3.89
CA PRO A 364 38.40 -19.32 -3.79
C PRO A 364 39.01 -19.78 -5.13
N SER A 365 40.13 -19.18 -5.50
CA SER A 365 40.88 -19.51 -6.72
C SER A 365 41.66 -20.84 -6.62
N ASP A 366 41.93 -21.30 -5.39
CA ASP A 366 42.54 -22.61 -5.11
C ASP A 366 42.04 -23.20 -3.76
N GLU A 367 42.39 -24.46 -3.51
CA GLU A 367 41.92 -25.22 -2.35
C GLU A 367 42.52 -24.72 -1.03
N ASP A 368 43.76 -24.22 -1.07
CA ASP A 368 44.48 -23.75 0.10
C ASP A 368 43.99 -22.36 0.57
N ALA A 369 43.41 -21.57 -0.33
CA ALA A 369 42.85 -20.25 -0.04
C ALA A 369 41.65 -20.32 0.89
N TYR A 370 40.87 -21.39 0.86
CA TYR A 370 39.72 -21.55 1.73
C TYR A 370 40.14 -21.90 3.18
N ASN A 371 41.21 -22.65 3.36
CA ASN A 371 41.68 -23.11 4.68
C ASN A 371 42.37 -22.03 5.51
N GLY A 372 42.19 -20.75 5.17
CA GLY A 372 42.46 -19.63 6.06
C GLY A 372 43.77 -18.90 5.88
N ASN A 373 44.60 -19.23 4.89
CA ASN A 373 45.93 -18.64 4.86
C ASN A 373 46.28 -17.74 3.66
N LYS A 374 45.57 -17.77 2.56
CA LYS A 374 45.76 -16.78 1.45
C LYS A 374 44.48 -16.66 0.64
N ASN A 375 43.77 -15.63 0.86
CA ASN A 375 42.42 -15.35 0.33
C ASN A 375 42.38 -15.05 -1.16
N GLY A 376 42.84 -15.96 -2.01
CA GLY A 376 42.61 -15.88 -3.43
C GLY A 376 41.17 -16.08 -3.78
N LYS A 377 40.53 -15.09 -4.40
CA LYS A 377 39.13 -15.18 -4.85
C LYS A 377 39.05 -14.69 -6.27
N ASP A 378 38.24 -15.40 -7.05
CA ASP A 378 37.81 -14.99 -8.39
C ASP A 378 36.31 -14.71 -8.36
N VAL A 379 35.84 -13.82 -9.22
CA VAL A 379 34.40 -13.57 -9.40
C VAL A 379 33.93 -14.31 -10.63
N TYR A 380 32.96 -15.18 -10.43
CA TYR A 380 32.32 -15.97 -11.47
C TYR A 380 30.93 -15.43 -11.79
N TYR A 381 30.43 -15.79 -12.96
CA TYR A 381 29.03 -15.58 -13.33
C TYR A 381 28.45 -16.75 -14.11
N SER A 382 27.13 -16.80 -14.17
CA SER A 382 26.34 -17.73 -14.97
C SER A 382 25.13 -17.01 -15.52
N LEU A 383 24.66 -17.41 -16.69
CA LEU A 383 23.50 -16.82 -17.38
C LEU A 383 22.33 -17.78 -17.43
N SER A 384 21.13 -17.25 -17.42
CA SER A 384 19.88 -18.02 -17.58
C SER A 384 18.89 -17.23 -18.44
N LYS A 385 18.05 -17.95 -19.20
CA LYS A 385 16.93 -17.36 -19.96
C LYS A 385 15.59 -17.52 -19.26
N ASP A 386 15.48 -18.49 -18.37
CA ASP A 386 14.23 -18.96 -17.77
C ASP A 386 14.24 -18.92 -16.22
N PHE A 387 15.35 -18.44 -15.62
CA PHE A 387 15.64 -18.48 -14.20
C PHE A 387 15.78 -19.92 -13.62
N LYS A 388 15.50 -20.94 -14.38
CA LYS A 388 15.55 -22.36 -13.97
C LYS A 388 16.84 -23.04 -14.40
N THR A 389 17.21 -22.88 -15.67
CA THR A 389 18.43 -23.46 -16.25
C THR A 389 19.54 -22.41 -16.37
N TRP A 390 20.76 -22.77 -15.94
CA TRP A 390 21.90 -21.87 -15.87
C TRP A 390 23.09 -22.38 -16.64
N SER A 391 23.79 -21.48 -17.32
CA SER A 391 25.01 -21.79 -18.05
C SER A 391 26.13 -22.29 -17.13
N THR A 392 27.13 -22.95 -17.70
CA THR A 392 28.37 -23.25 -16.99
C THR A 392 29.00 -21.96 -16.43
N PRO A 393 29.51 -21.98 -15.17
CA PRO A 393 30.20 -20.84 -14.58
C PRO A 393 31.39 -20.36 -15.43
N THR A 394 31.47 -19.04 -15.58
CA THR A 394 32.55 -18.37 -16.33
C THR A 394 33.22 -17.34 -15.43
N GLU A 395 34.56 -17.25 -15.50
CA GLU A 395 35.31 -16.24 -14.75
C GLU A 395 35.05 -14.85 -15.32
N LEU A 396 34.53 -13.93 -14.47
CA LEU A 396 34.32 -12.53 -14.81
C LEU A 396 35.55 -11.69 -14.45
N PHE A 397 36.02 -11.83 -13.20
CA PHE A 397 37.28 -11.21 -12.76
C PHE A 397 38.19 -12.32 -12.25
N LYS A 398 39.31 -12.50 -12.97
CA LYS A 398 40.26 -13.59 -12.72
C LYS A 398 41.51 -13.07 -12.02
N SER A 399 41.94 -13.77 -10.99
CA SER A 399 43.18 -13.51 -10.28
C SER A 399 44.38 -13.49 -11.22
N LYS A 400 45.30 -12.57 -10.99
CA LYS A 400 46.50 -12.39 -11.81
C LYS A 400 47.71 -11.96 -11.00
N ASN A 401 48.91 -12.40 -11.40
CA ASN A 401 50.14 -11.96 -10.79
C ASN A 401 50.38 -10.46 -11.02
N VAL A 402 50.79 -9.74 -10.00
CA VAL A 402 51.22 -8.35 -10.04
C VAL A 402 52.60 -8.20 -9.40
N TYR A 403 53.41 -7.34 -9.98
CA TYR A 403 54.74 -7.05 -9.47
C TYR A 403 54.69 -5.67 -8.80
N TYR A 404 55.06 -5.58 -7.56
CA TYR A 404 55.07 -4.32 -6.82
C TYR A 404 56.48 -3.73 -6.63
N ASP A 405 57.51 -4.54 -6.92
CA ASP A 405 58.84 -4.12 -7.20
C ASP A 405 59.56 -5.12 -8.17
N ILE A 406 60.83 -4.92 -8.44
CA ILE A 406 61.61 -5.70 -9.43
C ILE A 406 61.74 -7.20 -9.04
N LEU A 407 61.75 -7.48 -7.73
CA LEU A 407 61.94 -8.82 -7.18
C LEU A 407 60.71 -9.46 -6.58
N ASN A 408 59.75 -8.64 -6.18
CA ASN A 408 58.61 -9.05 -5.39
C ASN A 408 57.32 -9.00 -6.21
N ARG A 409 56.59 -10.08 -6.15
CA ARG A 409 55.28 -10.28 -6.77
C ARG A 409 54.25 -10.71 -5.73
N ASP A 410 53.02 -10.40 -6.00
CA ASP A 410 51.86 -10.87 -5.28
C ASP A 410 50.76 -11.30 -6.28
N THR A 411 49.69 -11.91 -5.83
CA THR A 411 48.53 -12.23 -6.65
C THR A 411 47.41 -11.23 -6.37
N ARG A 412 46.99 -10.48 -7.38
CA ARG A 412 45.79 -9.68 -7.31
C ARG A 412 44.59 -10.59 -7.36
N HIS A 413 43.80 -10.58 -6.32
CA HIS A 413 42.53 -11.30 -6.18
C HIS A 413 41.34 -10.38 -6.33
N TYR A 414 40.15 -10.95 -6.65
CA TYR A 414 38.93 -10.20 -6.82
C TYR A 414 37.85 -10.75 -5.88
N SER A 415 37.04 -9.85 -5.32
CA SER A 415 35.97 -10.20 -4.37
C SER A 415 34.79 -9.23 -4.45
N ASN A 416 33.70 -9.56 -3.80
CA ASN A 416 32.51 -8.73 -3.67
C ASN A 416 31.95 -8.26 -5.02
N GLY A 417 31.88 -9.18 -6.00
CA GLY A 417 31.32 -8.89 -7.32
C GLY A 417 29.87 -8.42 -7.24
N ASN A 418 29.55 -7.33 -7.91
CA ASN A 418 28.23 -6.75 -8.05
C ASN A 418 28.05 -6.16 -9.45
N GLY A 419 26.84 -5.71 -9.80
CA GLY A 419 26.60 -5.05 -11.07
C GLY A 419 25.20 -4.49 -11.19
N ILE A 420 24.98 -3.68 -12.21
CA ILE A 420 23.69 -3.12 -12.57
C ILE A 420 23.45 -3.16 -14.08
N VAL A 421 22.19 -3.15 -14.48
CA VAL A 421 21.77 -2.85 -15.84
C VAL A 421 21.55 -1.35 -15.93
N LEU A 422 22.20 -0.70 -16.88
CA LEU A 422 22.08 0.73 -17.14
C LEU A 422 20.82 1.03 -17.98
N SER A 423 20.37 2.27 -17.95
CA SER A 423 19.22 2.73 -18.73
C SER A 423 19.37 2.50 -20.24
N ASN A 424 20.62 2.49 -20.75
CA ASN A 424 20.92 2.18 -22.15
C ASN A 424 20.93 0.67 -22.48
N GLY A 425 20.67 -0.20 -21.49
CA GLY A 425 20.64 -1.65 -21.64
C GLY A 425 21.98 -2.37 -21.42
N ASP A 426 23.09 -1.64 -21.27
CA ASP A 426 24.40 -2.24 -20.95
C ASP A 426 24.40 -2.79 -19.51
N PHE A 427 25.22 -3.80 -19.29
CA PHE A 427 25.50 -4.28 -17.94
C PHE A 427 26.88 -3.81 -17.47
N LEU A 428 26.93 -3.17 -16.31
CA LEU A 428 28.16 -2.74 -15.67
C LEU A 428 28.45 -3.60 -14.43
N ALA A 429 29.49 -4.39 -14.46
CA ALA A 429 29.97 -5.18 -13.34
C ALA A 429 31.10 -4.47 -12.60
N VAL A 430 31.15 -4.65 -11.28
CA VAL A 430 32.20 -4.11 -10.39
C VAL A 430 32.69 -5.19 -9.44
N ALA A 431 33.97 -5.17 -9.09
CA ALA A 431 34.56 -6.00 -8.04
C ALA A 431 35.66 -5.25 -7.29
N CYS A 432 35.84 -5.57 -6.02
CA CYS A 432 37.04 -5.21 -5.27
C CYS A 432 38.22 -6.03 -5.75
N PHE A 433 39.40 -5.43 -5.80
CA PHE A 433 40.63 -6.16 -6.01
C PHE A 433 41.68 -5.84 -4.92
N ARG A 434 42.51 -6.79 -4.61
CA ARG A 434 43.60 -6.62 -3.63
C ARG A 434 44.75 -7.58 -3.88
N ALA A 435 45.95 -7.19 -3.45
CA ALA A 435 47.12 -8.04 -3.37
C ALA A 435 47.42 -8.28 -1.88
N PRO A 436 47.22 -9.47 -1.31
CA PRO A 436 47.20 -9.76 0.14
C PRO A 436 48.53 -9.43 0.85
N GLU A 437 49.67 -9.65 0.23
CA GLU A 437 50.99 -9.46 0.88
C GLU A 437 51.26 -7.97 1.17
N ILE A 438 50.68 -7.07 0.37
CA ILE A 438 50.85 -5.62 0.45
C ILE A 438 49.54 -4.90 0.81
N TYR A 439 48.51 -5.63 1.23
CA TYR A 439 47.23 -5.08 1.64
C TYR A 439 47.39 -4.20 2.86
N ASN A 440 46.61 -3.14 2.95
CA ASN A 440 46.65 -2.14 4.05
C ASN A 440 47.95 -1.35 4.15
N ASN A 441 48.79 -1.33 3.11
CA ASN A 441 49.97 -0.47 3.05
C ASN A 441 49.71 0.71 2.10
N GLU A 442 49.80 1.92 2.62
CA GLU A 442 49.48 3.16 1.88
C GLU A 442 50.39 3.34 0.64
N SER A 443 51.64 2.94 0.74
CA SER A 443 52.60 3.03 -0.38
C SER A 443 52.19 2.18 -1.59
N TYR A 444 51.38 1.16 -1.35
CA TYR A 444 50.90 0.21 -2.39
C TYR A 444 49.40 0.33 -2.67
N LYS A 445 48.78 1.48 -2.40
CA LYS A 445 47.34 1.67 -2.57
C LYS A 445 46.84 1.39 -4.01
N SER A 446 47.69 1.49 -5.02
CA SER A 446 47.36 1.18 -6.42
C SER A 446 47.17 -0.32 -6.71
N TYR A 447 47.56 -1.20 -5.78
CA TYR A 447 47.38 -2.65 -5.91
C TYR A 447 46.09 -3.17 -5.24
N GLN A 448 45.26 -2.25 -4.77
CA GLN A 448 43.98 -2.52 -4.16
C GLN A 448 42.97 -1.45 -4.61
N GLY A 449 41.72 -1.80 -4.76
CA GLY A 449 40.70 -0.84 -5.21
C GLY A 449 39.47 -1.49 -5.86
N LEU A 450 38.85 -0.74 -6.78
CA LEU A 450 37.68 -1.16 -7.52
C LEU A 450 37.98 -1.23 -9.01
N ALA A 451 37.53 -2.32 -9.63
CA ALA A 451 37.59 -2.57 -11.05
C ALA A 451 36.20 -2.82 -11.62
N ILE A 452 35.96 -2.29 -12.83
CA ILE A 452 34.70 -2.51 -13.56
C ILE A 452 34.97 -3.22 -14.90
N ARG A 453 33.94 -3.91 -15.39
CA ARG A 453 33.82 -4.44 -16.75
C ARG A 453 32.41 -4.19 -17.28
N ARG A 454 32.32 -3.89 -18.58
CA ARG A 454 31.05 -3.63 -19.27
C ARG A 454 30.71 -4.75 -20.23
N SER A 455 29.44 -5.11 -20.28
CA SER A 455 28.86 -5.93 -21.34
C SER A 455 27.75 -5.16 -22.05
N THR A 456 27.78 -5.17 -23.38
CA THR A 456 26.75 -4.58 -24.25
C THR A 456 25.86 -5.63 -24.92
N ASP A 457 26.02 -6.89 -24.53
CA ASP A 457 25.36 -8.07 -25.13
C ASP A 457 24.80 -9.03 -24.09
N CYS A 458 24.34 -8.46 -22.97
CA CYS A 458 23.73 -9.20 -21.88
C CYS A 458 24.63 -10.32 -21.32
N GLY A 459 25.89 -9.98 -20.98
CA GLY A 459 26.83 -10.86 -20.31
C GLY A 459 27.52 -11.90 -21.19
N LYS A 460 27.30 -11.90 -22.50
CA LYS A 460 27.94 -12.84 -23.44
C LYS A 460 29.40 -12.50 -23.70
N SER A 461 29.73 -11.22 -23.72
CA SER A 461 31.09 -10.71 -23.80
C SER A 461 31.34 -9.50 -22.90
N TRP A 462 32.60 -9.21 -22.60
CA TRP A 462 32.98 -8.21 -21.63
C TRP A 462 34.13 -7.33 -22.13
N SER A 463 34.09 -6.05 -21.78
CA SER A 463 35.19 -5.13 -21.99
C SER A 463 36.44 -5.55 -21.24
N THR A 464 37.58 -4.94 -21.57
CA THR A 464 38.74 -4.97 -20.69
C THR A 464 38.44 -4.35 -19.34
N GLU A 465 39.18 -4.75 -18.31
CA GLU A 465 39.10 -4.21 -16.97
C GLU A 465 39.47 -2.72 -16.95
N GLN A 466 38.67 -1.91 -16.27
CA GLN A 466 38.95 -0.50 -15.97
C GLN A 466 39.02 -0.32 -14.45
N ILE A 467 40.11 0.29 -13.95
CA ILE A 467 40.22 0.65 -12.54
C ILE A 467 39.50 1.99 -12.34
N ILE A 468 38.65 2.08 -11.29
CA ILE A 468 37.88 3.28 -10.97
C ILE A 468 38.23 3.89 -9.61
N TYR A 469 38.88 3.12 -8.72
CA TYR A 469 39.37 3.58 -7.44
C TYR A 469 40.60 2.79 -7.03
N ASN A 470 41.57 3.46 -6.38
CA ASN A 470 42.72 2.86 -5.74
C ASN A 470 42.71 3.12 -4.22
N GLY A 471 42.64 2.08 -3.44
CA GLY A 471 42.62 2.08 -1.99
C GLY A 471 41.95 0.85 -1.42
N PRO A 472 42.14 0.55 -0.12
CA PRO A 472 41.46 -0.57 0.53
C PRO A 472 39.97 -0.32 0.53
N CYS A 473 39.19 -1.30 0.08
CA CYS A 473 37.74 -1.22 -0.02
C CYS A 473 37.08 -2.60 -0.01
N TRP A 474 35.76 -2.59 0.29
CA TRP A 474 34.90 -3.75 0.31
C TRP A 474 33.53 -3.39 -0.26
N GLU A 475 32.77 -4.38 -0.65
CA GLU A 475 31.35 -4.39 -0.93
C GLU A 475 30.88 -3.23 -1.82
N PRO A 476 31.33 -3.14 -3.08
CA PRO A 476 30.87 -2.09 -3.98
C PRO A 476 29.41 -2.28 -4.36
N HIS A 477 28.71 -1.16 -4.45
CA HIS A 477 27.32 -1.07 -4.91
C HIS A 477 27.22 0.01 -5.98
N LEU A 478 26.79 -0.37 -7.19
CA LEU A 478 26.54 0.51 -8.30
C LEU A 478 25.07 0.97 -8.30
N MET A 479 24.87 2.22 -8.66
CA MET A 479 23.53 2.82 -8.76
C MET A 479 23.55 3.87 -9.88
N GLU A 480 22.66 3.74 -10.87
CA GLU A 480 22.42 4.81 -11.84
C GLU A 480 21.35 5.72 -11.24
N VAL A 481 21.75 6.89 -10.75
CA VAL A 481 20.86 7.84 -10.05
C VAL A 481 20.07 8.71 -11.01
N GLU A 482 20.65 8.98 -12.19
CA GLU A 482 20.04 9.60 -13.36
C GLU A 482 20.67 8.96 -14.60
N GLU A 483 20.02 9.08 -15.77
CA GLU A 483 20.53 8.51 -17.01
C GLU A 483 21.98 8.94 -17.26
N GLY A 484 22.89 7.97 -17.31
CA GLY A 484 24.33 8.16 -17.50
C GLY A 484 25.08 8.68 -16.28
N VAL A 485 24.42 8.95 -15.14
CA VAL A 485 25.07 9.33 -13.89
C VAL A 485 25.12 8.12 -12.95
N ILE A 486 26.30 7.57 -12.78
CA ILE A 486 26.51 6.33 -12.01
C ILE A 486 27.29 6.62 -10.74
N HIS A 487 26.75 6.23 -9.62
CA HIS A 487 27.38 6.24 -8.33
C HIS A 487 27.89 4.83 -7.99
N CYS A 488 29.16 4.74 -7.56
CA CYS A 488 29.71 3.51 -6.99
C CYS A 488 30.01 3.74 -5.51
N TYR A 489 29.17 3.20 -4.63
CA TYR A 489 29.34 3.22 -3.19
C TYR A 489 30.16 2.03 -2.74
N PHE A 490 30.98 2.18 -1.70
CA PHE A 490 31.78 1.08 -1.17
C PHE A 490 32.17 1.34 0.29
N ALA A 491 32.37 0.30 1.06
CA ALA A 491 32.98 0.40 2.38
C ALA A 491 34.47 0.75 2.22
N GLU A 492 34.85 1.94 2.65
CA GLU A 492 36.25 2.36 2.69
C GLU A 492 36.94 1.75 3.90
N SER A 493 38.14 1.20 3.73
CA SER A 493 38.93 0.62 4.81
C SER A 493 40.32 1.20 4.75
N ARG A 494 40.64 2.09 5.69
CA ARG A 494 41.97 2.74 5.75
C ARG A 494 42.56 2.55 7.14
N PRO A 495 43.16 1.40 7.42
CA PRO A 495 43.71 1.11 8.75
C PRO A 495 44.80 2.06 9.20
N TRP A 496 45.45 2.73 8.24
CA TRP A 496 46.48 3.74 8.56
C TRP A 496 45.91 5.11 8.97
N ILE A 497 44.61 5.34 8.81
CA ILE A 497 43.96 6.62 9.17
C ILE A 497 43.03 6.45 10.37
N SER A 498 42.14 5.49 10.34
CA SER A 498 41.06 5.38 11.33
C SER A 498 40.81 3.94 11.84
N GLY A 499 41.79 3.09 11.82
CA GLY A 499 41.60 1.68 12.14
C GLY A 499 41.08 0.88 10.96
N SER A 500 40.25 -0.15 11.19
CA SER A 500 39.83 -1.07 10.10
C SER A 500 38.67 -0.57 9.27
N HIS A 501 37.89 0.40 9.75
CA HIS A 501 36.63 0.82 9.12
C HIS A 501 36.57 2.33 8.99
N SER A 502 36.19 2.82 7.83
CA SER A 502 36.10 4.26 7.53
C SER A 502 34.73 4.73 7.04
N GLY A 503 33.71 3.88 7.14
CA GLY A 503 32.35 4.15 6.64
C GLY A 503 32.21 3.93 5.15
N THR A 504 31.16 4.47 4.55
CA THR A 504 30.87 4.38 3.13
C THR A 504 31.35 5.60 2.37
N SER A 505 32.05 5.33 1.30
CA SER A 505 32.57 6.30 0.33
C SER A 505 32.01 6.07 -1.07
N LEU A 506 32.22 7.04 -1.96
CA LEU A 506 31.59 7.14 -3.25
C LEU A 506 32.60 7.61 -4.31
N VAL A 507 32.54 7.03 -5.50
CA VAL A 507 33.07 7.60 -6.75
C VAL A 507 31.95 7.71 -7.77
N ILE A 508 31.98 8.73 -8.63
CA ILE A 508 30.90 9.13 -9.52
C ILE A 508 31.38 9.13 -10.97
N SER A 509 30.56 8.62 -11.86
CA SER A 509 30.66 8.83 -13.30
C SER A 509 29.47 9.66 -13.78
N ASN A 510 29.73 10.65 -14.65
CA ASN A 510 28.71 11.47 -15.30
C ASN A 510 28.63 11.18 -16.82
N ASP A 511 29.24 10.13 -17.30
CA ASP A 511 29.36 9.77 -18.70
C ASP A 511 29.10 8.27 -18.96
N GLY A 512 28.17 7.71 -18.21
CA GLY A 512 27.77 6.32 -18.35
C GLY A 512 28.85 5.32 -17.94
N GLY A 513 29.79 5.67 -17.04
CA GLY A 513 30.84 4.79 -16.54
C GLY A 513 32.15 4.84 -17.39
N SER A 514 32.28 5.76 -18.33
CA SER A 514 33.48 5.92 -19.14
C SER A 514 34.63 6.58 -18.38
N SER A 515 34.32 7.58 -17.56
CA SER A 515 35.27 8.22 -16.63
C SER A 515 34.69 8.37 -15.24
N TRP A 516 35.55 8.56 -14.23
CA TRP A 516 35.16 8.57 -12.82
C TRP A 516 35.82 9.72 -12.07
N SER A 517 35.07 10.29 -11.13
CA SER A 517 35.51 11.35 -10.23
C SER A 517 35.36 10.88 -8.76
N PRO A 518 36.34 11.15 -7.88
CA PRO A 518 37.67 11.68 -8.22
C PRO A 518 38.45 10.77 -9.18
N ALA A 519 39.47 11.33 -9.86
CA ALA A 519 40.33 10.52 -10.72
C ALA A 519 40.99 9.39 -9.91
N VAL A 520 41.29 8.27 -10.56
CA VAL A 520 41.93 7.12 -9.95
C VAL A 520 43.16 7.53 -9.11
N GLY A 521 43.18 7.13 -7.83
CA GLY A 521 44.19 7.54 -6.87
C GLY A 521 43.90 8.79 -6.08
N GLY A 522 42.83 9.54 -6.42
CA GLY A 522 42.27 10.62 -5.61
C GLY A 522 41.51 10.10 -4.39
N GLU A 523 41.22 11.02 -3.46
CA GLU A 523 40.40 10.72 -2.28
C GLU A 523 38.94 10.55 -2.71
N PRO A 524 38.24 9.47 -2.29
CA PRO A 524 36.83 9.28 -2.62
C PRO A 524 35.95 10.25 -1.83
N TYR A 525 34.72 10.46 -2.29
CA TYR A 525 33.71 11.25 -1.58
C TYR A 525 33.15 10.42 -0.41
N ARG A 526 33.37 10.85 0.83
CA ARG A 526 32.83 10.20 2.02
C ARG A 526 31.42 10.69 2.29
N VAL A 527 30.47 9.77 2.47
CA VAL A 527 29.04 10.12 2.49
C VAL A 527 28.28 9.59 3.70
N MET A 528 28.58 8.39 4.16
CA MET A 528 27.90 7.77 5.31
C MET A 528 28.92 7.30 6.33
N ARG A 529 28.83 7.88 7.52
CA ARG A 529 29.71 7.59 8.66
C ARG A 529 28.99 7.86 9.96
N LYS A 530 29.06 6.89 10.88
CA LYS A 530 28.69 7.05 12.28
C LYS A 530 29.82 6.56 13.13
N LYS A 531 30.29 7.37 14.08
CA LYS A 531 31.33 6.97 15.03
C LYS A 531 30.80 5.95 16.03
N TRP A 532 31.63 4.97 16.31
CA TRP A 532 31.40 3.97 17.31
C TRP A 532 32.67 3.83 18.16
N TYR A 533 32.54 3.91 19.49
CA TYR A 533 33.65 3.79 20.41
C TYR A 533 33.81 2.36 20.91
N SER A 534 34.97 1.76 20.66
CA SER A 534 35.35 0.47 21.22
C SER A 534 36.09 0.67 22.56
N GLU A 535 35.45 0.32 23.67
CA GLU A 535 36.09 0.34 25.01
C GLU A 535 37.29 -0.58 25.06
N LYS A 536 37.24 -1.71 24.39
CA LYS A 536 38.31 -2.69 24.31
C LYS A 536 39.56 -2.14 23.64
N ASP A 537 39.39 -1.47 22.50
CA ASP A 537 40.50 -0.97 21.68
C ASP A 537 40.87 0.47 22.07
N ASN A 538 40.09 1.08 22.99
CA ASN A 538 40.22 2.46 23.45
C ASN A 538 40.32 3.45 22.27
N THR A 539 39.49 3.26 21.23
CA THR A 539 39.49 4.07 20.01
C THR A 539 38.12 4.15 19.37
N TYR A 540 37.95 5.10 18.48
CA TYR A 540 36.78 5.22 17.63
C TYR A 540 36.98 4.47 16.31
N PHE A 541 35.91 3.80 15.89
CA PHE A 541 35.75 3.26 14.58
C PHE A 541 34.59 3.98 13.88
N TYR A 542 34.52 3.86 12.57
CA TYR A 542 33.34 4.25 11.81
C TYR A 542 32.56 3.00 11.43
N THR A 543 31.25 3.12 11.48
CA THR A 543 30.31 2.14 10.95
C THR A 543 29.62 2.69 9.70
N ASP A 544 28.50 2.15 9.26
CA ASP A 544 27.80 2.40 7.99
C ASP A 544 28.55 1.80 6.79
N GLN A 545 28.67 0.48 6.81
CA GLN A 545 29.37 -0.29 5.79
C GLN A 545 28.39 -1.10 4.93
N MET A 546 28.90 -1.74 3.88
CA MET A 546 28.15 -2.63 3.01
C MET A 546 26.84 -1.99 2.52
N ALA A 547 26.92 -0.73 2.09
CA ALA A 547 25.77 0.07 1.71
C ALA A 547 25.10 -0.45 0.45
N VAL A 548 23.80 -0.68 0.49
CA VAL A 548 22.96 -1.01 -0.66
C VAL A 548 21.83 0.00 -0.75
N GLY A 549 21.79 0.76 -1.83
CA GLY A 549 20.89 1.88 -2.00
C GLY A 549 19.82 1.68 -3.06
N ILE A 550 18.74 2.43 -2.86
CA ILE A 550 17.66 2.62 -3.82
C ILE A 550 17.37 4.12 -3.96
N LYS A 551 16.81 4.53 -5.10
CA LYS A 551 16.14 5.81 -5.25
C LYS A 551 14.68 5.57 -4.89
N LEU A 552 14.17 6.30 -3.89
CA LEU A 552 12.78 6.15 -3.45
C LEU A 552 11.82 6.61 -4.55
N ASN A 553 10.83 5.79 -4.85
CA ASN A 553 9.84 6.06 -5.88
C ASN A 553 9.16 7.43 -5.68
N GLY A 554 8.99 8.17 -6.78
CA GLY A 554 8.34 9.49 -6.76
C GLY A 554 9.15 10.61 -6.10
N THR A 555 10.42 10.37 -5.73
CA THR A 555 11.29 11.37 -5.09
C THR A 555 12.68 11.41 -5.74
N SER A 556 13.49 12.38 -5.34
CA SER A 556 14.93 12.39 -5.64
C SER A 556 15.78 11.84 -4.49
N GLN A 557 15.16 11.49 -3.36
CA GLN A 557 15.86 10.99 -2.18
C GLN A 557 16.37 9.56 -2.38
N LEU A 558 17.57 9.29 -1.89
CA LEU A 558 18.17 7.96 -1.86
C LEU A 558 18.04 7.39 -0.44
N ALA A 559 17.76 6.10 -0.33
CA ALA A 559 17.76 5.36 0.93
C ALA A 559 18.74 4.20 0.83
N PHE A 560 19.54 4.00 1.87
CA PHE A 560 20.57 2.97 1.93
C PHE A 560 20.39 2.08 3.15
N ALA A 561 20.32 0.79 2.94
CA ALA A 561 20.56 -0.15 4.01
C ALA A 561 22.09 -0.26 4.25
N VAL A 562 22.50 -0.12 5.50
CA VAL A 562 23.91 -0.17 5.91
C VAL A 562 24.11 -1.15 7.05
N GLU A 563 25.28 -1.78 7.08
CA GLU A 563 25.72 -2.61 8.20
C GLU A 563 26.37 -1.73 9.28
N CYS A 564 25.94 -1.91 10.51
CA CYS A 564 26.45 -1.19 11.68
C CYS A 564 27.04 -2.14 12.70
N VAL A 565 28.20 -1.78 13.26
CA VAL A 565 28.77 -2.45 14.44
C VAL A 565 28.20 -1.81 15.69
N ASP A 566 27.52 -2.62 16.51
CA ASP A 566 26.92 -2.16 17.77
C ASP A 566 27.85 -2.37 18.97
N SER A 567 28.61 -3.47 18.96
CA SER A 567 29.56 -3.79 20.03
C SER A 567 30.63 -4.79 19.56
N ARG A 568 31.74 -4.83 20.28
CA ARG A 568 32.81 -5.83 20.10
C ARG A 568 33.18 -6.43 21.44
N ASN A 569 33.11 -7.77 21.56
CA ASN A 569 33.48 -8.46 22.77
C ASN A 569 35.00 -8.65 22.89
N THR A 570 35.47 -9.22 24.04
CA THR A 570 36.88 -9.47 24.31
C THR A 570 37.54 -10.45 23.34
N SER A 571 36.77 -11.27 22.64
CA SER A 571 37.22 -12.24 21.63
C SER A 571 37.16 -11.69 20.20
N ASN A 572 37.02 -10.38 20.02
CA ASN A 572 36.84 -9.68 18.73
C ASN A 572 35.59 -10.09 17.94
N GLN A 573 34.58 -10.66 18.59
CA GLN A 573 33.29 -10.90 17.94
C GLN A 573 32.48 -9.61 18.00
N GLU A 574 32.02 -9.19 16.84
CA GLU A 574 31.19 -8.00 16.66
C GLU A 574 29.71 -8.37 16.68
N THR A 575 28.89 -7.53 17.31
CA THR A 575 27.45 -7.57 17.16
C THR A 575 27.09 -6.57 16.09
N MET A 576 26.34 -7.04 15.09
CA MET A 576 25.94 -6.26 13.94
C MET A 576 24.45 -5.97 13.96
N SER A 577 24.07 -4.80 13.47
CA SER A 577 22.71 -4.46 13.11
C SER A 577 22.65 -3.85 11.70
N SER A 578 21.47 -3.83 11.13
CA SER A 578 21.21 -3.14 9.88
C SER A 578 20.41 -1.87 10.15
N SER A 579 20.83 -0.76 9.57
CA SER A 579 20.19 0.55 9.66
C SER A 579 19.83 1.06 8.27
N VAL A 580 18.94 2.05 8.21
CA VAL A 580 18.62 2.77 6.96
C VAL A 580 19.11 4.20 7.09
N VAL A 581 19.91 4.66 6.11
CA VAL A 581 20.45 6.02 6.02
C VAL A 581 19.89 6.70 4.80
N TYR A 582 19.44 7.95 4.93
CA TYR A 582 18.83 8.69 3.85
C TYR A 582 19.74 9.81 3.36
N SER A 583 19.80 10.00 2.04
CA SER A 583 20.36 11.22 1.48
C SER A 583 19.47 12.43 1.84
N PRO A 584 19.96 13.68 1.66
CA PRO A 584 19.07 14.82 1.57
C PRO A 584 17.97 14.60 0.50
N GLU A 585 16.85 15.30 0.63
CA GLU A 585 15.67 15.11 -0.26
C GLU A 585 15.97 15.40 -1.74
N ASN A 586 16.98 16.22 -2.02
CA ASN A 586 17.46 16.47 -3.40
C ASN A 586 18.34 15.34 -3.97
N GLY A 587 18.56 14.24 -3.22
CA GLY A 587 19.41 13.12 -3.61
C GLY A 587 20.92 13.41 -3.59
N GLN A 588 21.35 14.60 -3.17
CA GLN A 588 22.75 15.01 -3.15
C GLN A 588 23.36 14.85 -1.76
N TRP A 589 24.52 14.20 -1.71
CA TRP A 589 25.24 13.99 -0.47
C TRP A 589 26.07 15.21 -0.07
N ASN A 590 26.17 15.41 1.26
CA ASN A 590 27.19 16.27 1.85
C ASN A 590 28.48 15.48 1.98
N TYR A 591 29.55 15.92 1.32
CA TYR A 591 30.84 15.23 1.38
C TYR A 591 31.59 15.57 2.67
N LEU A 592 31.85 14.53 3.46
CA LEU A 592 32.47 14.64 4.77
C LEU A 592 33.98 14.88 4.65
N GLN A 593 34.51 15.72 5.54
CA GLN A 593 35.94 16.02 5.65
C GLN A 593 36.51 15.43 6.94
N GLY A 594 37.80 15.02 6.88
CA GLY A 594 38.49 14.51 8.07
C GLY A 594 37.69 13.47 8.86
N ASP A 595 37.44 13.77 10.13
CA ASP A 595 36.76 12.93 11.10
C ASP A 595 35.26 13.27 11.28
N GLU A 596 34.64 13.97 10.33
CA GLU A 596 33.22 14.32 10.39
C GLU A 596 32.34 13.08 10.34
N GLU A 597 31.24 13.14 11.08
CA GLU A 597 30.13 12.19 11.01
C GLU A 597 29.06 12.71 10.05
N ALA A 598 28.34 11.78 9.44
CA ALA A 598 27.22 12.15 8.60
C ALA A 598 26.07 12.70 9.44
N SER A 599 25.52 13.84 9.04
CA SER A 599 24.32 14.45 9.62
C SER A 599 23.03 13.98 8.97
N CYS A 600 23.06 12.91 8.18
CA CYS A 600 21.92 12.35 7.47
C CYS A 600 20.88 11.81 8.43
N SER A 601 19.59 11.93 8.07
CA SER A 601 18.54 11.23 8.79
C SER A 601 18.72 9.71 8.65
N ARG A 602 18.33 8.97 9.68
CA ARG A 602 18.54 7.52 9.71
C ARG A 602 17.55 6.81 10.64
N LEU A 603 17.34 5.53 10.37
CA LEU A 603 16.69 4.59 11.26
C LEU A 603 17.72 3.57 11.70
N ASP A 604 18.03 3.56 13.01
CA ASP A 604 18.98 2.63 13.57
C ASP A 604 18.30 1.30 13.93
N LYS A 605 19.06 0.19 13.81
CA LYS A 605 18.66 -1.14 14.26
C LYS A 605 17.33 -1.63 13.68
N VAL A 606 17.13 -1.43 12.38
CA VAL A 606 15.97 -1.97 11.65
C VAL A 606 16.02 -3.51 11.62
N GLY A 607 17.22 -4.08 11.44
CA GLY A 607 17.45 -5.52 11.42
C GLY A 607 18.52 -5.97 12.42
N ASP A 608 18.32 -7.14 13.04
CA ASP A 608 19.26 -7.74 14.03
C ASP A 608 20.32 -8.60 13.31
N GLY A 609 21.15 -7.96 12.50
CA GLY A 609 22.21 -8.61 11.75
C GLY A 609 22.86 -7.71 10.72
N GLY A 610 23.91 -8.21 10.09
CA GLY A 610 24.68 -7.51 9.06
C GLY A 610 24.32 -7.91 7.63
N ALA A 611 25.16 -7.49 6.70
CA ALA A 611 25.03 -7.76 5.27
C ALA A 611 23.63 -7.40 4.71
N PRO A 612 23.15 -6.18 4.92
CA PRO A 612 21.81 -5.79 4.51
C PRO A 612 21.69 -5.65 3.00
N TYR A 613 20.45 -5.77 2.54
CA TYR A 613 20.07 -5.43 1.17
C TYR A 613 18.72 -4.71 1.17
N LEU A 614 18.51 -3.77 0.24
CA LEU A 614 17.29 -2.96 0.15
C LEU A 614 16.81 -2.93 -1.28
N VAL A 615 15.51 -3.13 -1.49
CA VAL A 615 14.80 -2.95 -2.75
C VAL A 615 13.45 -2.31 -2.51
N GLN A 616 12.82 -1.75 -3.54
CA GLN A 616 11.50 -1.17 -3.49
C GLN A 616 10.64 -1.70 -4.62
N PHE A 617 9.43 -2.12 -4.29
CA PHE A 617 8.40 -2.45 -5.26
C PHE A 617 7.80 -1.20 -5.90
N HIS A 618 7.19 -1.35 -7.06
CA HIS A 618 6.57 -0.22 -7.75
C HIS A 618 5.43 0.39 -6.95
N SER A 619 4.64 -0.42 -6.24
CA SER A 619 3.57 0.01 -5.33
C SER A 619 4.05 0.78 -4.10
N GLY A 620 5.35 0.75 -3.81
CA GLY A 620 5.97 1.56 -2.77
C GLY A 620 6.61 0.76 -1.64
N GLU A 621 6.14 -0.45 -1.33
CA GLU A 621 6.72 -1.28 -0.28
C GLU A 621 8.21 -1.47 -0.48
N THR A 622 8.96 -1.34 0.60
CA THR A 622 10.40 -1.61 0.63
C THR A 622 10.69 -2.91 1.35
N VAL A 623 11.65 -3.66 0.86
CA VAL A 623 12.12 -4.89 1.49
C VAL A 623 13.57 -4.71 1.91
N LEU A 624 13.80 -4.80 3.21
CA LEU A 624 15.13 -4.84 3.80
C LEU A 624 15.43 -6.27 4.24
N THR A 625 16.54 -6.84 3.75
CA THR A 625 17.05 -8.12 4.23
C THR A 625 18.32 -7.94 5.04
N TYR A 626 18.61 -8.91 5.91
CA TYR A 626 19.84 -8.95 6.69
C TYR A 626 20.19 -10.39 7.06
N SER A 627 21.47 -10.64 7.33
CA SER A 627 21.99 -11.91 7.78
C SER A 627 22.13 -11.91 9.30
N SER A 628 21.39 -12.79 9.98
CA SER A 628 21.38 -12.90 11.44
C SER A 628 22.47 -13.85 11.95
N SER A 629 22.72 -13.80 13.23
CA SER A 629 23.71 -14.64 13.94
C SER A 629 23.41 -16.14 13.89
N ASP A 630 22.18 -16.54 13.57
CA ASP A 630 21.78 -17.95 13.33
C ASP A 630 22.11 -18.44 11.91
N TYR A 631 22.82 -17.63 11.13
CA TYR A 631 23.17 -17.89 9.73
C TYR A 631 21.96 -17.98 8.79
N LYS A 632 20.87 -17.27 9.08
CA LYS A 632 19.73 -17.14 8.19
C LYS A 632 19.60 -15.72 7.67
N MET A 633 19.05 -15.59 6.49
CA MET A 633 18.68 -14.33 5.89
C MET A 633 17.21 -14.05 6.20
N TYR A 634 16.96 -12.94 6.88
CA TYR A 634 15.63 -12.46 7.22
C TYR A 634 15.25 -11.24 6.41
N TYR A 635 13.96 -10.97 6.29
CA TYR A 635 13.45 -9.75 5.69
C TYR A 635 12.42 -9.06 6.60
N LYS A 636 12.31 -7.77 6.39
CA LYS A 636 11.22 -6.91 6.88
C LYS A 636 10.68 -6.09 5.73
N ILE A 637 9.39 -5.78 5.76
CA ILE A 637 8.75 -4.90 4.79
C ILE A 637 8.52 -3.55 5.45
N GLY A 638 8.90 -2.47 4.79
CA GLY A 638 8.69 -1.09 5.16
C GLY A 638 7.77 -0.37 4.18
N ASN A 639 7.40 0.85 4.54
CA ASN A 639 6.57 1.71 3.71
C ASN A 639 7.34 2.31 2.51
N GLU A 640 6.68 3.16 1.73
CA GLU A 640 7.23 3.79 0.52
C GLU A 640 8.40 4.74 0.78
N ARG A 641 8.67 5.07 2.04
CA ARG A 641 9.81 5.89 2.49
C ARG A 641 10.99 5.06 2.99
N ALA A 642 10.96 3.75 2.83
CA ALA A 642 11.90 2.81 3.45
C ALA A 642 11.97 2.99 4.99
N ALA A 643 10.83 3.22 5.59
CA ALA A 643 10.64 3.46 7.01
C ALA A 643 9.53 2.55 7.56
N ASP A 644 9.24 2.67 8.85
CA ASP A 644 8.12 2.00 9.50
C ASP A 644 8.08 0.49 9.21
N PHE A 645 9.24 -0.14 9.30
CA PHE A 645 9.40 -1.56 8.98
C PHE A 645 8.59 -2.46 9.91
N SER A 646 8.06 -3.54 9.36
CA SER A 646 7.30 -4.56 10.08
C SER A 646 8.01 -4.99 11.37
N SER A 647 7.24 -5.14 12.44
CA SER A 647 7.75 -5.53 13.76
C SER A 647 8.40 -6.91 13.73
N LYS A 648 7.85 -7.84 12.95
CA LYS A 648 8.33 -9.21 12.82
C LYS A 648 9.25 -9.37 11.61
N SER A 649 10.37 -10.06 11.82
CA SER A 649 11.24 -10.53 10.74
C SER A 649 10.81 -11.90 10.27
N ARG A 650 10.88 -12.13 8.96
CA ARG A 650 10.53 -13.41 8.33
C ARG A 650 11.74 -13.97 7.59
N PRO A 651 11.99 -15.29 7.61
CA PRO A 651 13.11 -15.87 6.85
C PRO A 651 12.84 -15.75 5.35
N VAL A 652 13.87 -15.38 4.59
CA VAL A 652 13.79 -15.34 3.11
C VAL A 652 13.76 -16.76 2.54
N LEU A 653 14.59 -17.63 3.08
CA LEU A 653 14.70 -19.03 2.65
C LEU A 653 14.88 -19.93 3.88
N PRO A 654 14.39 -21.17 3.85
CA PRO A 654 14.44 -22.08 4.99
C PRO A 654 15.86 -22.55 5.35
N TYR A 655 16.82 -22.45 4.39
CA TYR A 655 18.18 -22.96 4.56
C TYR A 655 19.08 -21.96 5.30
N LYS A 656 20.16 -22.42 5.91
CA LYS A 656 21.25 -21.57 6.39
C LYS A 656 21.97 -20.90 5.23
N GLY A 657 22.41 -19.66 5.40
CA GLY A 657 23.16 -18.91 4.40
C GLY A 657 23.20 -17.42 4.72
N SER A 658 24.11 -16.71 4.04
CA SER A 658 24.36 -15.29 4.30
C SER A 658 24.80 -14.55 3.05
N TRP A 659 25.05 -13.24 3.19
CA TRP A 659 25.55 -12.34 2.15
C TRP A 659 24.76 -12.39 0.85
N GLY A 660 23.43 -12.38 0.96
CA GLY A 660 22.53 -12.45 -0.18
C GLY A 660 22.41 -11.12 -0.93
N GLY A 661 21.74 -11.19 -2.05
CA GLY A 661 21.33 -10.04 -2.86
C GLY A 661 19.92 -10.19 -3.36
N MET A 662 19.30 -9.08 -3.70
CA MET A 662 17.96 -9.01 -4.26
C MET A 662 17.94 -8.21 -5.56
N GLU A 663 16.94 -8.46 -6.39
CA GLU A 663 16.65 -7.73 -7.62
C GLU A 663 15.16 -7.69 -7.88
N MET A 664 14.66 -6.53 -8.28
CA MET A 664 13.30 -6.42 -8.78
C MET A 664 13.23 -7.01 -10.19
N GLU A 665 12.43 -8.05 -10.36
CA GLU A 665 12.24 -8.71 -11.66
C GLU A 665 11.12 -8.05 -12.48
N SER A 666 10.06 -7.66 -11.80
CA SER A 666 8.91 -6.96 -12.33
C SER A 666 8.39 -5.97 -11.27
N PRO A 667 7.37 -5.16 -11.55
CA PRO A 667 6.79 -4.29 -10.53
C PRO A 667 6.42 -4.98 -9.21
N HIS A 668 6.04 -6.26 -9.23
CA HIS A 668 5.59 -7.01 -8.06
C HIS A 668 6.25 -8.38 -7.87
N THR A 669 7.32 -8.67 -8.61
CA THR A 669 8.13 -9.88 -8.39
C THR A 669 9.56 -9.52 -8.02
N LEU A 670 10.10 -10.29 -7.09
CA LEU A 670 11.42 -10.12 -6.50
C LEU A 670 12.25 -11.39 -6.69
N LEU A 671 13.48 -11.23 -7.15
CA LEU A 671 14.50 -12.27 -7.13
C LEU A 671 15.39 -12.11 -5.90
N ALA A 672 15.69 -13.21 -5.22
CA ALA A 672 16.68 -13.24 -4.16
C ALA A 672 17.68 -14.39 -4.40
N CYS A 673 18.92 -14.15 -4.03
CA CYS A 673 19.96 -15.17 -4.05
C CYS A 673 20.86 -15.06 -2.84
N ARG A 674 21.50 -16.16 -2.47
CA ARG A 674 22.48 -16.17 -1.38
C ARG A 674 23.41 -17.38 -1.48
N TYR A 675 24.51 -17.31 -0.74
CA TYR A 675 25.24 -18.49 -0.33
C TYR A 675 24.41 -19.30 0.67
N SER A 676 24.36 -20.58 0.47
CA SER A 676 23.67 -21.52 1.36
C SER A 676 24.59 -22.70 1.67
N SER A 677 24.36 -23.36 2.80
CA SER A 677 24.91 -24.68 3.05
C SER A 677 23.75 -25.62 3.38
N ASP A 678 23.62 -26.65 2.58
CA ASP A 678 22.72 -27.77 2.83
C ASP A 678 23.56 -28.94 3.33
N ASN A 679 23.29 -29.41 4.53
CA ASN A 679 24.07 -30.48 5.19
C ASN A 679 25.59 -30.23 5.12
N ASP A 680 26.01 -28.99 5.38
CA ASP A 680 27.38 -28.50 5.30
C ASP A 680 28.02 -28.53 3.87
N ILE A 681 27.23 -28.76 2.84
CA ILE A 681 27.68 -28.65 1.45
C ILE A 681 27.40 -27.22 0.94
N PRO A 682 28.46 -26.51 0.50
CA PRO A 682 28.29 -25.16 -0.07
C PRO A 682 27.44 -25.17 -1.34
N ALA A 683 26.52 -24.18 -1.43
CA ALA A 683 25.61 -24.10 -2.54
C ALA A 683 25.22 -22.63 -2.82
N LEU A 684 24.68 -22.37 -4.01
CA LEU A 684 23.95 -21.15 -4.33
C LEU A 684 22.46 -21.42 -4.29
N SER A 685 21.73 -20.65 -3.53
CA SER A 685 20.27 -20.65 -3.57
C SER A 685 19.75 -19.44 -4.35
N ARG A 686 18.66 -19.65 -5.05
CA ARG A 686 17.92 -18.67 -5.84
C ARG A 686 16.46 -18.83 -5.54
N ALA A 687 15.74 -17.73 -5.47
CA ALA A 687 14.30 -17.78 -5.28
C ALA A 687 13.63 -16.61 -5.99
N ARG A 688 12.41 -16.83 -6.44
CA ARG A 688 11.49 -15.82 -6.97
C ARG A 688 10.33 -15.70 -6.00
N PHE A 689 9.94 -14.46 -5.72
CA PHE A 689 8.84 -14.13 -4.81
C PHE A 689 7.83 -13.24 -5.49
N ALA A 690 6.55 -13.48 -5.20
CA ALA A 690 5.46 -12.55 -5.44
C ALA A 690 5.27 -11.65 -4.22
N LEU A 691 5.01 -10.37 -4.43
CA LEU A 691 4.51 -9.48 -3.39
C LEU A 691 3.00 -9.62 -3.31
N ASN A 692 2.49 -9.95 -2.12
CA ASN A 692 1.11 -9.70 -1.76
C ASN A 692 1.03 -8.39 -0.97
N HIS A 693 0.16 -7.50 -1.41
CA HIS A 693 -0.06 -6.18 -0.82
C HIS A 693 -1.54 -5.81 -0.94
N ASN A 694 -1.96 -4.72 -0.33
CA ASN A 694 -3.31 -4.21 -0.54
C ASN A 694 -3.51 -3.89 -2.02
N ILE A 695 -4.64 -4.29 -2.59
CA ILE A 695 -4.98 -4.08 -4.00
C ILE A 695 -6.23 -3.22 -4.12
N ALA A 696 -6.39 -2.54 -5.26
CA ALA A 696 -7.63 -1.85 -5.61
C ALA A 696 -8.51 -2.75 -6.48
N ALA A 697 -9.80 -2.84 -6.17
CA ALA A 697 -10.74 -3.47 -7.06
C ALA A 697 -10.84 -2.64 -8.35
N SER A 698 -10.66 -3.26 -9.50
CA SER A 698 -10.89 -2.59 -10.77
C SER A 698 -12.38 -2.30 -10.98
N SER A 699 -12.70 -1.33 -11.83
CA SER A 699 -14.09 -1.04 -12.18
C SER A 699 -14.45 -1.74 -13.48
N GLY A 700 -15.43 -2.64 -13.42
CA GLY A 700 -15.90 -3.34 -14.62
C GLY A 700 -16.97 -4.36 -14.29
N VAL A 701 -17.78 -4.69 -15.29
CA VAL A 701 -18.74 -5.79 -15.23
C VAL A 701 -18.07 -7.02 -15.82
N HIS A 702 -18.05 -8.10 -15.07
CA HIS A 702 -17.56 -9.40 -15.50
C HIS A 702 -18.71 -10.41 -15.47
N MET A 703 -18.66 -11.38 -16.36
CA MET A 703 -19.63 -12.49 -16.35
C MET A 703 -18.95 -13.71 -15.76
N ALA A 704 -19.55 -14.30 -14.74
CA ALA A 704 -19.04 -15.55 -14.19
C ALA A 704 -19.24 -16.70 -15.19
N ASP A 705 -18.44 -16.73 -16.26
CA ASP A 705 -18.47 -17.74 -17.33
C ASP A 705 -17.18 -18.58 -17.42
N ALA A 706 -16.23 -18.30 -16.49
CA ALA A 706 -14.89 -18.88 -16.43
C ALA A 706 -14.09 -18.69 -17.72
N ASP A 707 -14.15 -17.47 -18.25
CA ASP A 707 -13.32 -16.98 -19.35
C ASP A 707 -12.64 -15.68 -18.89
N ASN A 708 -11.32 -15.72 -18.66
CA ASN A 708 -10.57 -14.58 -18.18
C ASN A 708 -10.33 -13.49 -19.24
N SER A 709 -10.93 -13.60 -20.42
CA SER A 709 -10.71 -12.66 -21.51
C SER A 709 -11.25 -11.26 -21.27
N ASP A 710 -12.26 -11.11 -20.43
CA ASP A 710 -12.81 -9.82 -19.98
C ASP A 710 -12.03 -9.20 -18.80
N TRP A 711 -11.10 -9.94 -18.16
CA TRP A 711 -10.25 -9.51 -17.08
C TRP A 711 -8.93 -8.84 -17.51
N LYS A 712 -8.75 -8.55 -18.80
CA LYS A 712 -7.50 -7.99 -19.34
C LYS A 712 -7.09 -6.64 -18.78
N ASN A 713 -8.04 -5.88 -18.25
CA ASN A 713 -7.80 -4.57 -17.63
C ASN A 713 -7.73 -4.63 -16.10
N THR A 714 -7.77 -5.84 -15.52
CA THR A 714 -7.67 -6.11 -14.09
C THR A 714 -6.40 -6.90 -13.88
N ASP A 715 -5.28 -6.23 -13.75
CA ASP A 715 -3.97 -6.85 -13.59
C ASP A 715 -3.47 -6.91 -12.14
N GLU A 716 -4.04 -6.13 -11.20
CA GLU A 716 -3.73 -6.26 -9.77
C GLU A 716 -4.22 -7.60 -9.23
N ALA A 717 -3.29 -8.40 -8.71
CA ALA A 717 -3.56 -9.76 -8.28
C ALA A 717 -2.80 -10.12 -7.02
N LEU A 718 -3.39 -11.02 -6.23
CA LEU A 718 -2.74 -11.70 -5.11
C LEU A 718 -2.23 -13.08 -5.56
N TYR A 719 -1.24 -13.59 -4.86
CA TYR A 719 -0.62 -14.88 -5.16
C TYR A 719 -0.58 -15.77 -3.91
N VAL A 720 -0.94 -17.02 -4.09
CA VAL A 720 -0.64 -18.11 -3.14
C VAL A 720 -0.01 -19.26 -3.91
N GLY A 721 0.79 -20.04 -3.24
CA GLY A 721 1.52 -21.16 -3.81
C GLY A 721 2.83 -21.31 -3.04
N SER A 722 3.32 -22.51 -2.94
CA SER A 722 4.57 -22.78 -2.28
C SER A 722 5.61 -23.27 -3.30
N ILE A 723 6.68 -23.83 -2.79
CA ILE A 723 7.83 -24.38 -3.53
C ILE A 723 7.42 -25.45 -4.56
N SER A 724 6.20 -25.96 -4.51
CA SER A 724 5.63 -26.88 -5.52
C SER A 724 5.34 -26.14 -6.83
N ALA A 725 5.05 -26.89 -7.87
CA ALA A 725 4.66 -26.36 -9.18
C ALA A 725 3.30 -25.65 -9.13
N ASN A 726 2.49 -25.90 -8.09
CA ASN A 726 1.10 -25.45 -7.99
C ASN A 726 1.00 -24.06 -7.37
N TRP A 727 0.19 -23.19 -7.96
CA TRP A 727 -0.03 -21.82 -7.50
C TRP A 727 -1.44 -21.34 -7.85
N ALA A 728 -1.89 -20.32 -7.16
CA ALA A 728 -3.13 -19.66 -7.50
C ALA A 728 -3.00 -18.14 -7.41
N THR A 729 -3.78 -17.44 -8.23
CA THR A 729 -3.94 -15.99 -8.20
C THR A 729 -5.38 -15.60 -7.91
N LEU A 730 -5.57 -14.44 -7.30
CA LEU A 730 -6.86 -13.83 -7.05
C LEU A 730 -6.87 -12.41 -7.60
N ARG A 731 -7.83 -12.09 -8.46
CA ARG A 731 -8.14 -10.74 -8.94
C ARG A 731 -9.51 -10.30 -8.46
N CYS A 732 -9.72 -8.99 -8.31
CA CYS A 732 -10.97 -8.42 -7.83
C CYS A 732 -11.41 -7.25 -8.71
N SER A 733 -12.69 -7.20 -9.04
CA SER A 733 -13.35 -6.10 -9.75
C SER A 733 -14.70 -5.79 -9.14
N GLN A 734 -15.30 -4.66 -9.48
CA GLN A 734 -16.60 -4.26 -8.92
C GLN A 734 -17.39 -3.36 -9.87
N ASP A 735 -18.69 -3.34 -9.68
CA ASP A 735 -19.61 -2.34 -10.21
C ASP A 735 -20.53 -1.78 -9.09
N SER A 736 -21.60 -1.09 -9.44
CA SER A 736 -22.54 -0.51 -8.47
C SER A 736 -23.24 -1.55 -7.58
N ASP A 737 -23.43 -2.77 -8.07
CA ASP A 737 -24.30 -3.78 -7.47
C ASP A 737 -23.56 -5.04 -7.03
N LYS A 738 -22.40 -5.32 -7.63
CA LYS A 738 -21.69 -6.58 -7.50
C LYS A 738 -20.20 -6.38 -7.26
N VAL A 739 -19.58 -7.40 -6.68
CA VAL A 739 -18.14 -7.61 -6.61
C VAL A 739 -17.82 -8.91 -7.31
N TYR A 740 -16.78 -8.88 -8.11
CA TYR A 740 -16.33 -10.00 -8.94
C TYR A 740 -14.97 -10.49 -8.47
N PHE A 741 -14.80 -11.80 -8.43
CA PHE A 741 -13.53 -12.43 -8.12
C PHE A 741 -13.19 -13.46 -9.19
N LEU A 742 -11.95 -13.39 -9.67
CA LEU A 742 -11.36 -14.41 -10.52
C LEU A 742 -10.22 -15.09 -9.78
N ILE A 743 -10.32 -16.42 -9.66
CA ILE A 743 -9.27 -17.27 -9.08
C ILE A 743 -8.78 -18.19 -10.20
N GLU A 744 -7.49 -18.13 -10.48
CA GLU A 744 -6.83 -19.01 -11.44
C GLU A 744 -5.85 -19.90 -10.69
N VAL A 745 -5.97 -21.20 -10.83
CA VAL A 745 -5.14 -22.21 -10.17
C VAL A 745 -4.38 -23.02 -11.20
N SER A 746 -3.06 -22.98 -11.15
CA SER A 746 -2.20 -23.88 -11.89
C SER A 746 -1.96 -25.13 -11.06
N ASP A 747 -2.25 -26.28 -11.62
CA ASP A 747 -2.19 -27.57 -10.93
C ASP A 747 -1.89 -28.67 -11.93
N GLU A 748 -0.81 -29.42 -11.70
CA GLU A 748 -0.37 -30.50 -12.59
C GLU A 748 -1.19 -31.80 -12.39
N TYR A 749 -1.92 -31.90 -11.26
CA TYR A 749 -2.80 -33.01 -10.94
C TYR A 749 -4.06 -32.52 -10.26
N ILE A 750 -5.11 -32.31 -11.03
CA ILE A 750 -6.41 -31.85 -10.50
C ILE A 750 -7.10 -32.98 -9.76
N SER A 751 -7.26 -32.83 -8.46
CA SER A 751 -8.05 -33.72 -7.63
C SER A 751 -9.46 -33.20 -7.38
N SER A 752 -10.42 -34.12 -7.32
CA SER A 752 -11.76 -33.78 -6.82
C SER A 752 -11.79 -33.33 -5.35
N LYS A 753 -10.67 -33.51 -4.64
CA LYS A 753 -10.48 -33.09 -3.26
C LYS A 753 -9.85 -31.68 -3.14
N ASP A 754 -9.32 -31.11 -4.23
CA ASP A 754 -8.78 -29.77 -4.27
C ASP A 754 -9.85 -28.73 -4.00
N TYR A 755 -9.42 -27.58 -3.50
CA TYR A 755 -10.32 -26.47 -3.34
C TYR A 755 -9.57 -25.14 -3.13
N VAL A 756 -10.22 -24.07 -3.51
CA VAL A 756 -9.86 -22.72 -3.09
C VAL A 756 -10.80 -22.23 -2.00
N THR A 757 -10.27 -21.40 -1.13
CA THR A 757 -11.06 -20.76 -0.06
C THR A 757 -10.85 -19.26 -0.14
N LEU A 758 -11.95 -18.52 -0.28
CA LEU A 758 -11.99 -17.08 -0.20
C LEU A 758 -12.69 -16.69 1.10
N THR A 759 -11.97 -16.02 2.00
CA THR A 759 -12.54 -15.50 3.24
C THR A 759 -12.52 -13.98 3.19
N LEU A 760 -13.68 -13.37 3.34
CA LEU A 760 -13.94 -11.95 3.22
C LEU A 760 -14.45 -11.41 4.55
N ALA A 761 -13.84 -10.38 5.10
CA ALA A 761 -14.23 -9.76 6.36
C ALA A 761 -14.32 -8.25 6.25
N GLY A 762 -15.17 -7.65 7.06
CA GLY A 762 -15.15 -6.21 7.29
C GLY A 762 -13.98 -5.82 8.19
N ASP A 763 -13.47 -4.60 8.02
CA ASP A 763 -12.44 -4.07 8.93
C ASP A 763 -13.06 -3.76 10.30
N SER A 764 -12.61 -4.47 11.34
CA SER A 764 -13.06 -4.28 12.71
C SER A 764 -12.26 -3.22 13.48
N GLY A 765 -11.15 -2.74 12.90
CA GLY A 765 -10.24 -1.79 13.54
C GLY A 765 -9.39 -2.35 14.69
N ASP A 766 -9.69 -3.57 15.17
CA ASP A 766 -8.95 -4.24 16.27
C ASP A 766 -8.18 -5.48 15.82
N ASN A 767 -8.09 -5.71 14.50
CA ASN A 767 -7.45 -6.86 13.87
C ASN A 767 -8.06 -8.24 14.28
N LYS A 768 -9.30 -8.25 14.75
CA LYS A 768 -10.00 -9.49 15.03
C LYS A 768 -11.06 -9.78 13.98
N LEU A 769 -11.31 -11.05 13.78
CA LEU A 769 -12.38 -11.47 12.89
C LEU A 769 -13.74 -11.03 13.46
N GLY A 770 -14.40 -10.12 12.77
CA GLY A 770 -15.76 -9.69 13.02
C GLY A 770 -16.76 -10.46 12.13
N GLU A 771 -17.66 -9.71 11.48
CA GLU A 771 -18.49 -10.29 10.43
C GLU A 771 -17.63 -10.70 9.22
N ALA A 772 -17.80 -11.96 8.79
CA ALA A 772 -17.04 -12.49 7.67
C ALA A 772 -17.85 -13.50 6.86
N ARG A 773 -17.45 -13.68 5.60
CA ARG A 773 -17.93 -14.71 4.70
C ARG A 773 -16.78 -15.62 4.31
N ARG A 774 -17.05 -16.90 4.20
CA ARG A 774 -16.09 -17.88 3.67
C ARG A 774 -16.77 -18.70 2.57
N ILE A 775 -16.11 -18.70 1.40
CA ILE A 775 -16.57 -19.40 0.21
C ILE A 775 -15.49 -20.42 -0.14
N LYS A 776 -15.86 -21.68 -0.18
CA LYS A 776 -14.98 -22.78 -0.59
C LYS A 776 -15.53 -23.36 -1.88
N VAL A 777 -14.67 -23.50 -2.90
CA VAL A 777 -15.03 -24.00 -4.22
C VAL A 777 -14.06 -25.09 -4.63
N THR A 778 -14.58 -26.23 -5.10
CA THR A 778 -13.80 -27.33 -5.66
C THR A 778 -13.78 -27.27 -7.19
N PRO A 779 -12.81 -27.94 -7.88
CA PRO A 779 -12.80 -28.03 -9.34
C PRO A 779 -14.08 -28.64 -9.94
N LYS A 780 -14.79 -29.47 -9.17
CA LYS A 780 -16.10 -30.01 -9.56
C LYS A 780 -17.27 -29.03 -9.49
N GLY A 781 -17.03 -27.79 -9.05
CA GLY A 781 -18.07 -26.79 -8.85
C GLY A 781 -18.90 -27.03 -7.56
N VAL A 782 -18.38 -27.81 -6.61
CA VAL A 782 -19.04 -27.93 -5.29
C VAL A 782 -18.70 -26.70 -4.47
N VAL A 783 -19.72 -25.95 -4.09
CA VAL A 783 -19.58 -24.72 -3.32
C VAL A 783 -20.07 -24.93 -1.91
N THR A 784 -19.30 -24.45 -0.95
CA THR A 784 -19.71 -24.35 0.46
C THR A 784 -19.54 -22.93 0.93
N THR A 785 -20.58 -22.34 1.51
CA THR A 785 -20.55 -20.97 2.03
C THR A 785 -20.88 -20.95 3.52
N GLU A 786 -20.15 -20.09 4.23
CA GLU A 786 -20.30 -19.91 5.67
C GLU A 786 -20.26 -18.43 6.02
N ARG A 787 -20.91 -18.09 7.13
CA ARG A 787 -20.86 -16.77 7.76
C ARG A 787 -20.22 -16.89 9.15
N HIS A 788 -19.45 -15.92 9.53
CA HIS A 788 -18.93 -15.74 10.87
C HIS A 788 -19.55 -14.52 11.52
N LEU A 789 -20.04 -14.72 12.74
CA LEU A 789 -20.48 -13.67 13.67
C LEU A 789 -19.80 -13.86 15.02
N TYR A 790 -19.99 -15.03 15.62
CA TYR A 790 -19.32 -15.52 16.82
C TYR A 790 -18.67 -16.88 16.59
N ALA A 791 -19.17 -17.61 15.62
CA ALA A 791 -18.66 -18.88 15.12
C ALA A 791 -18.97 -18.97 13.62
N TRP A 792 -18.29 -19.89 12.93
CA TRP A 792 -18.60 -20.21 11.54
C TRP A 792 -19.86 -21.07 11.47
N GLU A 793 -20.83 -20.63 10.69
CA GLU A 793 -22.09 -21.32 10.45
C GLU A 793 -22.37 -21.37 8.95
N LYS A 794 -22.98 -22.46 8.47
CA LYS A 794 -23.45 -22.53 7.09
C LYS A 794 -24.43 -21.40 6.81
N SER A 795 -24.22 -20.70 5.73
CA SER A 795 -25.05 -19.57 5.32
C SER A 795 -24.94 -19.39 3.83
N GLU A 796 -26.06 -19.31 3.16
CA GLU A 796 -26.08 -19.03 1.72
C GLU A 796 -25.63 -17.60 1.44
N ILE A 797 -25.06 -17.40 0.24
CA ILE A 797 -24.63 -16.10 -0.27
C ILE A 797 -25.16 -15.96 -1.71
N GLY A 798 -25.59 -14.75 -2.08
CA GLY A 798 -25.98 -14.47 -3.47
C GLY A 798 -24.77 -14.43 -4.37
N ALA A 799 -24.58 -15.48 -5.11
CA ALA A 799 -23.47 -15.61 -6.01
C ALA A 799 -23.80 -16.43 -7.25
N VAL A 800 -23.24 -16.03 -8.37
CA VAL A 800 -23.05 -16.88 -9.55
C VAL A 800 -21.59 -17.31 -9.55
N ILE A 801 -21.34 -18.62 -9.60
CA ILE A 801 -19.98 -19.18 -9.54
C ILE A 801 -19.83 -20.15 -10.71
N THR A 802 -18.85 -19.90 -11.54
CA THR A 802 -18.49 -20.79 -12.67
C THR A 802 -17.08 -21.32 -12.48
N VAL A 803 -16.92 -22.60 -12.78
CA VAL A 803 -15.63 -23.29 -12.71
C VAL A 803 -15.26 -23.80 -14.09
N ALA A 804 -14.02 -23.59 -14.49
CA ALA A 804 -13.42 -24.29 -15.63
C ALA A 804 -12.23 -25.11 -15.14
N TYR A 805 -11.95 -26.21 -15.80
CA TYR A 805 -10.73 -26.98 -15.59
C TYR A 805 -10.24 -27.58 -16.91
N ASP A 806 -8.94 -27.87 -16.97
CA ASP A 806 -8.31 -28.47 -18.14
C ASP A 806 -7.45 -29.64 -17.70
N GLY A 807 -7.86 -30.83 -18.06
CA GLY A 807 -7.27 -32.11 -17.69
C GLY A 807 -8.33 -33.18 -17.42
N GLU A 808 -7.87 -34.30 -16.88
CA GLU A 808 -8.74 -35.43 -16.45
C GLU A 808 -8.65 -35.56 -14.92
N MET A 809 -9.69 -35.17 -14.24
CA MET A 809 -9.77 -35.06 -12.80
C MET A 809 -9.58 -36.43 -12.10
N ASP A 810 -8.79 -36.49 -11.05
CA ASP A 810 -8.40 -37.70 -10.31
C ASP A 810 -7.61 -38.72 -11.16
N GLU A 811 -7.00 -38.30 -12.30
CA GLU A 811 -6.17 -39.15 -13.17
C GLU A 811 -4.80 -38.46 -13.41
N ASP A 812 -3.74 -39.23 -13.45
CA ASP A 812 -2.37 -38.74 -13.73
C ASP A 812 -2.23 -38.47 -15.24
N GLY A 813 -2.55 -37.26 -15.67
CA GLY A 813 -2.62 -36.86 -17.07
C GLY A 813 -1.82 -35.64 -17.48
N GLY A 814 -1.21 -34.94 -16.54
CA GLY A 814 -0.54 -33.65 -16.80
C GLY A 814 -1.55 -32.54 -17.06
N ASP A 815 -2.31 -32.23 -16.04
CA ASP A 815 -3.35 -31.22 -16.05
C ASP A 815 -2.75 -29.81 -16.11
N ASN A 816 -3.54 -28.82 -16.52
CA ASN A 816 -3.11 -27.41 -16.53
C ASN A 816 -3.67 -26.63 -15.32
N GLY A 817 -4.72 -27.15 -14.67
CA GLY A 817 -5.32 -26.52 -13.50
C GLY A 817 -6.80 -26.20 -13.65
N TYR A 818 -7.28 -25.27 -12.85
CA TYR A 818 -8.68 -24.86 -12.87
C TYR A 818 -8.84 -23.36 -12.58
N MET A 819 -10.01 -22.84 -12.91
CA MET A 819 -10.39 -21.44 -12.73
C MET A 819 -11.74 -21.36 -12.03
N VAL A 820 -11.88 -20.43 -11.13
CA VAL A 820 -13.14 -20.12 -10.45
C VAL A 820 -13.44 -18.64 -10.64
N GLU A 821 -14.57 -18.35 -11.23
CA GLU A 821 -15.07 -16.99 -11.38
C GLU A 821 -16.35 -16.81 -10.58
N MET A 822 -16.42 -15.71 -9.85
CA MET A 822 -17.52 -15.43 -8.91
C MET A 822 -18.09 -14.04 -9.15
N GLU A 823 -19.40 -13.98 -9.24
CA GLU A 823 -20.19 -12.75 -9.24
C GLU A 823 -21.02 -12.73 -7.95
N ILE A 824 -20.79 -11.76 -7.06
CA ILE A 824 -21.40 -11.71 -5.73
C ILE A 824 -22.08 -10.37 -5.51
N SER A 825 -23.33 -10.38 -5.02
CA SER A 825 -24.02 -9.14 -4.65
C SER A 825 -23.26 -8.40 -3.54
N ARG A 826 -23.02 -7.08 -3.72
CA ARG A 826 -22.39 -6.23 -2.71
C ARG A 826 -23.07 -6.28 -1.36
N SER A 827 -24.43 -6.38 -1.36
CA SER A 827 -25.24 -6.49 -0.16
C SER A 827 -25.00 -7.79 0.63
N SER A 828 -24.44 -8.81 -0.01
CA SER A 828 -24.08 -10.10 0.63
C SER A 828 -22.69 -10.10 1.27
N LEU A 829 -21.92 -9.03 1.11
CA LEU A 829 -20.54 -8.94 1.54
C LEU A 829 -20.39 -7.98 2.74
N PRO A 830 -19.46 -8.24 3.67
CA PRO A 830 -19.21 -7.40 4.83
C PRO A 830 -18.34 -6.17 4.47
N ILE A 831 -18.73 -5.43 3.41
CA ILE A 831 -17.99 -4.26 2.93
C ILE A 831 -18.04 -3.15 3.98
N SER A 832 -16.87 -2.59 4.30
CA SER A 832 -16.70 -1.50 5.24
C SER A 832 -15.98 -0.33 4.57
N ASP A 833 -16.65 0.82 4.47
CA ASP A 833 -16.06 2.03 3.87
C ASP A 833 -15.40 1.80 2.50
N GLY A 834 -16.04 0.98 1.67
CA GLY A 834 -15.53 0.62 0.34
C GLY A 834 -14.32 -0.33 0.38
N ARG A 835 -14.18 -1.14 1.44
CA ARG A 835 -13.05 -2.04 1.67
C ARG A 835 -13.50 -3.42 2.12
N LEU A 836 -12.71 -4.43 1.77
CA LEU A 836 -12.82 -5.80 2.29
C LEU A 836 -11.43 -6.28 2.74
N LEU A 837 -11.38 -6.99 3.85
CA LEU A 837 -10.22 -7.78 4.24
C LEU A 837 -10.34 -9.17 3.64
N VAL A 838 -9.28 -9.60 2.97
CA VAL A 838 -9.27 -10.85 2.20
C VAL A 838 -8.19 -11.79 2.73
N ASN A 839 -8.59 -13.00 3.04
CA ASN A 839 -7.67 -14.13 3.19
C ASN A 839 -8.03 -15.18 2.14
N PHE A 840 -7.13 -15.38 1.20
CA PHE A 840 -7.25 -16.32 0.11
C PHE A 840 -6.35 -17.52 0.35
N ALA A 841 -6.85 -18.71 0.12
CA ALA A 841 -6.09 -19.96 0.28
C ALA A 841 -6.37 -20.94 -0.85
N MET A 842 -5.34 -21.69 -1.24
CA MET A 842 -5.41 -22.86 -2.09
C MET A 842 -5.09 -24.08 -1.26
N SER A 843 -5.88 -25.13 -1.41
CA SER A 843 -5.61 -26.48 -0.87
C SER A 843 -5.51 -27.45 -2.02
N ASP A 844 -4.36 -28.03 -2.14
CA ASP A 844 -3.93 -28.97 -3.15
C ASP A 844 -3.77 -30.35 -2.51
N TRP A 845 -4.33 -31.35 -3.12
CA TRP A 845 -4.27 -32.73 -2.67
C TRP A 845 -3.47 -33.56 -3.65
N GLU A 846 -2.52 -34.31 -3.13
CA GLU A 846 -1.76 -35.27 -3.90
C GLU A 846 -1.77 -36.64 -3.21
N LEU A 847 -1.53 -37.69 -3.98
CA LEU A 847 -1.28 -39.01 -3.44
C LEU A 847 0.19 -39.14 -3.04
N GLY A 848 0.45 -39.11 -1.75
CA GLY A 848 1.78 -39.31 -1.17
C GLY A 848 2.11 -40.81 -1.00
N TRP A 849 3.40 -41.14 -1.04
CA TRP A 849 3.92 -42.49 -0.80
C TRP A 849 5.03 -42.44 0.25
N ASP A 850 4.96 -43.32 1.22
CA ASP A 850 6.03 -43.53 2.18
C ASP A 850 6.29 -45.03 2.43
N SER A 851 7.11 -45.37 3.43
CA SER A 851 7.42 -46.76 3.79
C SER A 851 6.25 -47.56 4.32
N GLU A 852 5.13 -46.89 4.70
CA GLU A 852 3.91 -47.51 5.23
C GLU A 852 2.84 -47.68 4.15
N GLY A 853 2.99 -47.02 2.98
CA GLY A 853 2.11 -47.11 1.83
C GLY A 853 1.66 -45.79 1.30
N GLU A 854 0.48 -45.74 0.65
CA GLU A 854 -0.17 -44.54 0.15
C GLU A 854 -0.78 -43.73 1.29
N PHE A 855 -0.66 -42.40 1.21
CA PHE A 855 -1.36 -41.49 2.13
C PHE A 855 -1.85 -40.24 1.40
N ASP A 856 -2.89 -39.59 1.94
CA ASP A 856 -3.40 -38.33 1.45
C ASP A 856 -2.45 -37.19 1.88
N ASP A 857 -1.77 -36.52 0.92
CA ASP A 857 -0.91 -35.38 1.16
C ASP A 857 -1.65 -34.09 0.78
N TYR A 858 -2.03 -33.29 1.79
CA TYR A 858 -2.66 -31.98 1.59
C TYR A 858 -1.64 -30.87 1.78
N LYS A 859 -1.48 -30.07 0.74
CA LYS A 859 -0.67 -28.85 0.78
C LYS A 859 -1.60 -27.64 0.74
N THR A 860 -1.64 -26.89 1.80
CA THR A 860 -2.42 -25.65 1.86
C THR A 860 -1.50 -24.47 1.98
N ASP A 861 -1.65 -23.49 1.09
CA ASP A 861 -1.03 -22.19 1.20
C ASP A 861 -2.10 -21.09 1.21
N ALA A 862 -1.85 -20.04 2.01
CA ALA A 862 -2.78 -18.96 2.22
C ALA A 862 -2.05 -17.62 2.31
N ILE A 863 -2.75 -16.52 2.09
CA ILE A 863 -2.25 -15.17 2.36
C ILE A 863 -1.83 -15.06 3.83
N SER A 864 -2.70 -15.49 4.74
CA SER A 864 -2.44 -15.52 6.17
C SER A 864 -2.76 -16.89 6.75
N SER A 865 -1.88 -17.39 7.60
CA SER A 865 -2.12 -18.62 8.38
C SER A 865 -3.14 -18.42 9.49
N SER A 866 -3.49 -17.18 9.85
CA SER A 866 -4.49 -16.90 10.88
C SER A 866 -5.88 -16.79 10.27
N SER A 867 -6.82 -17.55 10.81
CA SER A 867 -8.24 -17.49 10.45
C SER A 867 -9.06 -16.52 11.30
N THR A 868 -8.45 -15.89 12.31
CA THR A 868 -9.14 -15.03 13.29
C THR A 868 -8.43 -13.70 13.55
N ASP A 869 -7.12 -13.61 13.33
CA ASP A 869 -6.34 -12.37 13.37
C ASP A 869 -6.21 -11.82 11.95
N THR A 870 -6.87 -10.70 11.69
CA THR A 870 -6.92 -10.05 10.37
C THR A 870 -5.77 -9.08 10.12
N SER A 871 -4.82 -8.93 11.05
CA SER A 871 -3.70 -7.99 10.91
C SER A 871 -2.80 -8.24 9.69
N SER A 872 -2.76 -9.49 9.23
CA SER A 872 -1.98 -9.90 8.05
C SER A 872 -2.86 -10.26 6.84
N TRP A 873 -4.16 -9.98 6.90
CA TRP A 873 -5.03 -10.13 5.73
C TRP A 873 -4.84 -8.95 4.79
N ILE A 874 -4.96 -9.20 3.52
CA ILE A 874 -4.87 -8.14 2.50
C ILE A 874 -6.15 -7.32 2.50
N GLU A 875 -6.00 -6.03 2.28
CA GLU A 875 -7.12 -5.10 2.09
C GLU A 875 -7.39 -4.89 0.60
N VAL A 876 -8.62 -5.14 0.17
CA VAL A 876 -9.11 -4.74 -1.14
C VAL A 876 -9.89 -3.45 -0.99
N THR A 877 -9.42 -2.41 -1.65
CA THR A 877 -10.00 -1.04 -1.62
C THR A 877 -10.82 -0.76 -2.88
N GLY A 878 -11.60 0.33 -2.87
CA GLY A 878 -12.35 0.77 -4.04
C GLY A 878 -13.59 -0.08 -4.34
N ILE A 879 -14.04 -0.86 -3.37
CA ILE A 879 -15.25 -1.66 -3.51
C ILE A 879 -16.48 -0.83 -3.16
#